data_11cebcf2f161d03ae37e6f00fb5d216f
#
_entry.id   11cebcf2f161d03ae37e6f00fb5d216f
#
_cell.length_a   1.000
_cell.length_b   1.000
_cell.length_c   1.000
_cell.angle_alpha   90.00
_cell.angle_beta   90.00
_cell.angle_gamma   90.00
#
_symmetry.space_group_name_H-M   'P 1'
#
loop_
_entity.id
_entity.type
_entity.pdbx_description
1 polymer ?
#
loop_
_entity_poly.entity_id
_entity_poly.type
_entity_poly.pdbx_seq_one_letter_code
_entity_poly.pdbx_strand_id
1 'polypeptide(L)'
;MKILLLLPCLVFITFLSVGNTHASERTENNGNLILKNIPDIPNGIKSDLSKYQNVRSAPFRGFTQSGDEIYITTRFGNVRQLHQVRENGGARRQITFFDEPIGSSARQPSGHLIAFTMDAGGTENNQIYILNPDDGSTALLTDGKSRNGSPLWERNGSRFAYQSTRRNGQSNDIWMMNHNEPDAAELILESPDGTWWGPSDWSDDGEKILVQNYISITNAKSYILDIQSRTKEIVLGAIGKQSFNAGLAFDLSQKGLFFITNEFGDFNQLAHKNLITNEVTVLTESIPWDVDGFAISTDRQKATFTVNENGFSSLYLLDTQSKQFSKVDEIPIGLIGSMQFNQDGDKLGLTLNNYQSPAESYVLDLKDNPLLYGDLTRWTFSEVGGLDVSRFAEPELISFQTFDDRSIPAFLYARECKDPQPVIISIHGGPESQSRPSFSQTVQLWIERLGAAVIRPNVRGSDGYGKQYLGLDNGFLREDSVRDIGALLDWIEKQPCLDSKRVAVIGGSYGGYMVLASATNYSDRLKAAIDIVGISNFVTFLENTEDYRRDLRRVEYGDERDPEMRAFLQSISPNNNIEKISVPILVVQGENDPRVPVTESEQVVQSLEQNGKTVWYMNALNEGHGFRKKENRDIYEQTVILFLEKYL
;
A
#
# COMPACT_ATOMS: atom_id res chain seq x y z
N MET A 1 35.53 88.87 -21.57
CA MET A 1 34.21 88.45 -21.11
C MET A 1 34.09 86.97 -21.42
N LYS A 2 34.42 86.10 -20.43
CA LYS A 2 34.41 84.63 -20.59
C LYS A 2 33.13 84.13 -19.93
N ILE A 3 32.28 83.54 -20.72
CA ILE A 3 31.04 82.89 -20.25
C ILE A 3 31.40 81.46 -19.84
N LEU A 4 31.12 81.12 -18.55
CA LEU A 4 31.29 79.81 -17.96
C LEU A 4 30.01 79.06 -18.15
N LEU A 5 30.01 77.97 -18.92
CA LEU A 5 28.87 77.02 -19.02
C LEU A 5 28.96 75.98 -17.88
N LEU A 6 27.93 75.96 -17.02
CA LEU A 6 27.71 74.92 -16.03
C LEU A 6 26.91 73.81 -16.67
N LEU A 7 27.45 72.57 -16.71
CA LEU A 7 26.74 71.35 -17.04
C LEU A 7 26.07 70.76 -15.74
N PRO A 8 24.79 70.38 -15.75
CA PRO A 8 24.23 69.66 -14.62
C PRO A 8 24.56 68.17 -14.71
N CYS A 9 25.16 67.58 -13.66
CA CYS A 9 25.30 66.14 -13.45
C CYS A 9 23.95 65.55 -13.16
N LEU A 10 23.42 64.74 -14.11
CA LEU A 10 22.27 63.86 -13.86
C LEU A 10 22.75 62.60 -13.12
N VAL A 11 22.37 62.47 -11.86
CA VAL A 11 22.52 61.22 -11.08
C VAL A 11 21.40 60.29 -11.48
N PHE A 12 21.71 59.22 -12.22
CA PHE A 12 20.78 58.09 -12.46
C PHE A 12 20.74 57.24 -11.19
N ILE A 13 19.65 57.35 -10.42
CA ILE A 13 19.29 56.39 -9.36
C ILE A 13 18.61 55.21 -10.05
N THR A 14 19.34 54.13 -10.25
CA THR A 14 18.76 52.84 -10.63
C THR A 14 18.02 52.27 -9.43
N PHE A 15 16.67 52.35 -9.48
CA PHE A 15 15.83 51.54 -8.60
C PHE A 15 16.00 50.09 -9.00
N LEU A 16 16.72 49.30 -8.21
CA LEU A 16 16.61 47.87 -8.20
C LEU A 16 15.19 47.55 -7.68
N SER A 17 14.29 47.25 -8.58
CA SER A 17 13.03 46.61 -8.23
C SER A 17 13.38 45.24 -7.69
N VAL A 18 13.29 45.06 -6.38
CA VAL A 18 13.16 43.74 -5.76
C VAL A 18 11.83 43.21 -6.27
N GLY A 19 11.89 42.40 -7.31
CA GLY A 19 10.73 41.68 -7.81
C GLY A 19 10.23 40.79 -6.69
N ASN A 20 9.06 41.09 -6.14
CA ASN A 20 8.26 40.13 -5.42
C ASN A 20 8.00 38.97 -6.41
N THR A 21 8.71 37.87 -6.26
CA THR A 21 8.37 36.64 -6.94
C THR A 21 7.06 36.15 -6.31
N HIS A 22 5.93 36.58 -6.88
CA HIS A 22 4.68 35.94 -6.61
C HIS A 22 4.88 34.45 -6.93
N ALA A 23 4.53 33.59 -5.97
CA ALA A 23 4.47 32.14 -6.17
C ALA A 23 3.68 31.89 -7.45
N SER A 24 4.30 31.27 -8.46
CA SER A 24 3.59 30.96 -9.69
C SER A 24 2.66 29.76 -9.40
N GLU A 25 1.38 29.99 -9.48
CA GLU A 25 0.36 28.95 -9.35
C GLU A 25 -0.33 28.76 -10.68
N ARG A 26 -0.52 27.50 -11.10
CA ARG A 26 -1.30 27.14 -12.28
C ARG A 26 -2.06 25.86 -12.03
N THR A 27 -3.05 25.60 -12.87
CA THR A 27 -3.86 24.38 -12.84
C THR A 27 -3.68 23.59 -14.13
N GLU A 28 -3.74 22.26 -14.00
CA GLU A 28 -3.68 21.29 -15.10
C GLU A 28 -4.89 20.33 -14.99
N ASN A 29 -5.07 19.43 -15.95
CA ASN A 29 -6.11 18.39 -15.93
C ASN A 29 -7.51 18.93 -15.65
N ASN A 30 -7.96 19.91 -16.46
CA ASN A 30 -9.28 20.56 -16.32
C ASN A 30 -9.50 21.21 -14.95
N GLY A 31 -8.45 21.70 -14.30
CA GLY A 31 -8.50 22.34 -12.98
C GLY A 31 -8.37 21.38 -11.80
N ASN A 32 -8.22 20.08 -12.05
CA ASN A 32 -8.10 19.09 -10.97
C ASN A 32 -6.69 18.98 -10.36
N LEU A 33 -5.68 19.60 -10.95
CA LEU A 33 -4.32 19.54 -10.45
C LEU A 33 -3.74 20.95 -10.26
N ILE A 34 -3.45 21.31 -9.02
CA ILE A 34 -2.84 22.59 -8.64
C ILE A 34 -1.32 22.41 -8.58
N LEU A 35 -0.58 23.27 -9.26
CA LEU A 35 0.88 23.30 -9.32
C LEU A 35 1.37 24.67 -8.82
N LYS A 36 2.10 24.70 -7.70
CA LYS A 36 2.64 25.92 -7.10
C LYS A 36 4.16 25.87 -7.08
N ASN A 37 4.81 26.92 -7.59
CA ASN A 37 6.26 27.04 -7.73
C ASN A 37 6.92 25.97 -8.62
N ILE A 38 6.14 25.20 -9.38
CA ILE A 38 6.63 24.17 -10.29
C ILE A 38 6.80 24.78 -11.68
N PRO A 39 8.00 24.76 -12.28
CA PRO A 39 8.20 25.24 -13.66
C PRO A 39 7.40 24.44 -14.69
N ASP A 40 7.23 25.00 -15.88
CA ASP A 40 6.65 24.27 -17.00
C ASP A 40 7.48 23.02 -17.32
N ILE A 41 6.77 21.89 -17.49
CA ILE A 41 7.41 20.62 -17.80
C ILE A 41 7.82 20.60 -19.28
N PRO A 42 9.13 20.49 -19.59
CA PRO A 42 9.61 20.44 -20.96
C PRO A 42 9.00 19.28 -21.76
N ASN A 43 8.70 19.54 -23.04
CA ASN A 43 8.16 18.49 -23.93
C ASN A 43 9.09 17.27 -24.05
N GLY A 44 10.41 17.45 -23.92
CA GLY A 44 11.37 16.35 -23.89
C GLY A 44 11.09 15.38 -22.72
N ILE A 45 10.84 15.89 -21.53
CA ILE A 45 10.47 15.04 -20.36
C ILE A 45 9.17 14.29 -20.65
N LYS A 46 8.10 14.97 -21.13
CA LYS A 46 6.82 14.35 -21.46
C LYS A 46 6.98 13.20 -22.47
N SER A 47 7.74 13.45 -23.53
CA SER A 47 8.01 12.45 -24.57
C SER A 47 8.77 11.23 -24.05
N ASP A 48 9.86 11.48 -23.31
CA ASP A 48 10.74 10.41 -22.84
C ASP A 48 10.08 9.52 -21.78
N LEU A 49 9.21 10.10 -20.93
CA LEU A 49 8.52 9.37 -19.88
C LEU A 49 7.33 8.55 -20.41
N SER A 50 6.84 8.85 -21.61
CA SER A 50 5.62 8.22 -22.14
C SER A 50 5.68 6.69 -22.13
N LYS A 51 6.83 6.07 -22.42
CA LYS A 51 7.02 4.62 -22.40
C LYS A 51 6.86 4.03 -21.00
N TYR A 52 7.37 4.70 -19.95
CA TYR A 52 7.23 4.27 -18.56
C TYR A 52 5.80 4.45 -18.04
N GLN A 53 5.12 5.52 -18.47
CA GLN A 53 3.75 5.87 -18.09
C GLN A 53 2.67 5.00 -18.78
N ASN A 54 3.06 4.23 -19.80
CA ASN A 54 2.17 3.31 -20.50
C ASN A 54 2.38 1.83 -20.14
N VAL A 55 3.13 1.55 -19.10
CA VAL A 55 3.19 0.22 -18.49
C VAL A 55 1.82 -0.15 -17.92
N ARG A 56 1.41 -1.40 -18.15
CA ARG A 56 0.17 -1.99 -17.63
C ARG A 56 0.48 -3.19 -16.75
N SER A 57 -0.53 -3.64 -16.04
CA SER A 57 -0.52 -4.86 -15.25
C SER A 57 -1.86 -5.56 -15.39
N ALA A 58 -1.93 -6.82 -15.05
CA ALA A 58 -3.14 -7.63 -15.13
C ALA A 58 -3.25 -8.58 -13.92
N PRO A 59 -3.35 -8.06 -12.66
CA PRO A 59 -3.50 -8.89 -11.50
C PRO A 59 -4.81 -9.69 -11.54
N PHE A 60 -4.73 -10.94 -11.12
CA PHE A 60 -5.82 -11.89 -11.00
C PHE A 60 -6.89 -11.40 -10.01
N ARG A 61 -8.18 -11.62 -10.34
CA ARG A 61 -9.34 -11.20 -9.53
C ARG A 61 -10.36 -12.30 -9.28
N GLY A 62 -10.15 -13.47 -9.86
CA GLY A 62 -11.01 -14.62 -9.68
C GLY A 62 -11.26 -15.39 -10.96
N PHE A 63 -11.89 -16.54 -10.82
CA PHE A 63 -12.38 -17.34 -11.93
C PHE A 63 -13.83 -16.98 -12.27
N THR A 64 -14.25 -17.23 -13.51
CA THR A 64 -15.67 -17.29 -13.88
C THR A 64 -16.37 -18.46 -13.18
N GLN A 65 -17.67 -18.54 -13.31
CA GLN A 65 -18.44 -19.64 -12.69
C GLN A 65 -18.02 -21.02 -13.24
N SER A 66 -17.67 -21.11 -14.54
CA SER A 66 -17.20 -22.37 -15.15
C SER A 66 -15.78 -22.75 -14.68
N GLY A 67 -15.00 -21.83 -14.10
CA GLY A 67 -13.61 -22.07 -13.73
C GLY A 67 -12.61 -22.10 -14.90
N ASP A 68 -13.07 -21.86 -16.15
CA ASP A 68 -12.25 -21.95 -17.34
C ASP A 68 -11.72 -20.60 -17.82
N GLU A 69 -12.29 -19.50 -17.33
CA GLU A 69 -11.92 -18.14 -17.67
C GLU A 69 -11.60 -17.36 -16.40
N ILE A 70 -10.87 -16.25 -16.52
CA ILE A 70 -10.46 -15.44 -15.37
C ILE A 70 -10.93 -14.00 -15.48
N TYR A 71 -11.11 -13.37 -14.33
CA TYR A 71 -11.23 -11.92 -14.17
C TYR A 71 -9.89 -11.31 -13.75
N ILE A 72 -9.59 -10.15 -14.32
CA ILE A 72 -8.41 -9.35 -14.03
C ILE A 72 -8.80 -7.89 -13.85
N THR A 73 -7.96 -7.11 -13.22
CA THR A 73 -8.04 -5.65 -13.34
C THR A 73 -6.87 -5.12 -14.16
N THR A 74 -7.16 -4.28 -15.15
CA THR A 74 -6.13 -3.60 -15.94
C THR A 74 -6.59 -2.21 -16.37
N ARG A 75 -5.68 -1.40 -16.91
CA ARG A 75 -5.95 -0.03 -17.30
C ARG A 75 -5.70 0.16 -18.79
N PHE A 76 -6.75 0.42 -19.56
CA PHE A 76 -6.65 0.90 -20.94
C PHE A 76 -6.88 2.42 -21.03
N GLY A 77 -7.70 2.98 -20.15
CA GLY A 77 -7.98 4.42 -20.02
C GLY A 77 -7.22 5.09 -18.87
N ASN A 78 -7.93 5.96 -18.17
CA ASN A 78 -7.41 6.75 -17.05
C ASN A 78 -7.25 5.92 -15.76
N VAL A 79 -8.17 4.97 -15.51
CA VAL A 79 -8.23 4.16 -14.29
C VAL A 79 -8.34 2.67 -14.58
N ARG A 80 -8.06 1.84 -13.57
CA ARG A 80 -8.19 0.38 -13.67
C ARG A 80 -9.65 -0.04 -13.63
N GLN A 81 -10.01 -0.94 -14.57
CA GLN A 81 -11.33 -1.53 -14.72
C GLN A 81 -11.27 -3.05 -14.68
N LEU A 82 -12.40 -3.71 -14.44
CA LEU A 82 -12.51 -5.17 -14.47
C LEU A 82 -12.59 -5.66 -15.92
N HIS A 83 -11.86 -6.72 -16.22
CA HIS A 83 -11.82 -7.37 -17.53
C HIS A 83 -11.94 -8.87 -17.37
N GLN A 84 -12.46 -9.53 -18.38
CA GLN A 84 -12.53 -10.98 -18.55
C GLN A 84 -11.48 -11.44 -19.55
N VAL A 85 -10.79 -12.53 -19.26
CA VAL A 85 -9.87 -13.21 -20.19
C VAL A 85 -10.33 -14.65 -20.31
N ARG A 86 -10.62 -15.09 -21.55
CA ARG A 86 -11.28 -16.36 -21.83
C ARG A 86 -10.33 -17.53 -22.02
N GLU A 87 -9.10 -17.24 -22.38
CA GLU A 87 -8.06 -18.24 -22.62
C GLU A 87 -6.68 -17.67 -22.33
N ASN A 88 -5.73 -18.52 -22.12
CA ASN A 88 -4.33 -18.16 -21.96
C ASN A 88 -3.85 -17.27 -23.11
N GLY A 89 -3.32 -16.08 -22.81
CA GLY A 89 -2.88 -15.10 -23.80
C GLY A 89 -4.01 -14.43 -24.59
N GLY A 90 -5.27 -14.70 -24.24
CA GLY A 90 -6.44 -14.18 -24.93
C GLY A 90 -6.67 -12.67 -24.73
N ALA A 91 -7.64 -12.16 -25.49
CA ALA A 91 -8.05 -10.77 -25.42
C ALA A 91 -8.63 -10.42 -24.03
N ARG A 92 -8.34 -9.21 -23.57
CA ARG A 92 -8.85 -8.65 -22.32
C ARG A 92 -10.16 -7.91 -22.61
N ARG A 93 -11.30 -8.57 -22.42
CA ARG A 93 -12.62 -7.95 -22.62
C ARG A 93 -12.95 -7.10 -21.39
N GLN A 94 -13.01 -5.78 -21.56
CA GLN A 94 -13.45 -4.85 -20.51
C GLN A 94 -14.94 -5.06 -20.20
N ILE A 95 -15.30 -5.14 -18.90
CA ILE A 95 -16.66 -5.39 -18.43
C ILE A 95 -17.18 -4.31 -17.46
N THR A 96 -16.32 -3.37 -17.03
CA THR A 96 -16.71 -2.16 -16.28
C THR A 96 -16.15 -0.91 -16.94
N PHE A 97 -16.87 0.24 -16.85
CA PHE A 97 -16.54 1.47 -17.59
C PHE A 97 -16.75 2.72 -16.73
N PHE A 98 -16.16 2.74 -15.54
CA PHE A 98 -16.28 3.86 -14.61
C PHE A 98 -15.11 4.84 -14.75
N ASP A 99 -15.33 6.09 -14.32
CA ASP A 99 -14.29 7.12 -14.22
C ASP A 99 -13.39 6.93 -12.98
N GLU A 100 -13.85 6.12 -12.03
CA GLU A 100 -13.10 5.75 -10.83
C GLU A 100 -12.55 4.32 -10.90
N PRO A 101 -11.43 4.04 -10.22
CA PRO A 101 -10.82 2.71 -10.25
C PRO A 101 -11.64 1.69 -9.47
N ILE A 102 -11.79 0.48 -10.03
CA ILE A 102 -12.34 -0.66 -9.30
C ILE A 102 -11.37 -1.05 -8.17
N GLY A 103 -11.93 -1.23 -6.97
CA GLY A 103 -11.22 -1.72 -5.78
C GLY A 103 -11.15 -3.25 -5.71
N SER A 104 -11.72 -3.83 -4.66
CA SER A 104 -11.86 -5.29 -4.51
C SER A 104 -13.02 -5.82 -5.36
N SER A 105 -12.96 -7.10 -5.71
CA SER A 105 -14.07 -7.81 -6.36
C SER A 105 -14.22 -9.21 -5.79
N ALA A 106 -15.45 -9.69 -5.65
CA ALA A 106 -15.79 -11.01 -5.15
C ALA A 106 -16.93 -11.60 -5.98
N ARG A 107 -16.66 -12.70 -6.69
CA ARG A 107 -17.68 -13.43 -7.44
C ARG A 107 -18.64 -14.13 -6.47
N GLN A 108 -19.93 -14.15 -6.79
CA GLN A 108 -20.95 -14.92 -6.10
C GLN A 108 -20.62 -16.43 -6.21
N PRO A 109 -20.51 -17.19 -5.10
CA PRO A 109 -20.07 -18.59 -5.13
C PRO A 109 -20.93 -19.50 -5.99
N SER A 110 -22.26 -19.45 -5.83
CA SER A 110 -23.22 -20.28 -6.55
C SER A 110 -23.85 -19.62 -7.78
N GLY A 111 -23.31 -18.46 -8.21
CA GLY A 111 -23.82 -17.67 -9.34
C GLY A 111 -22.70 -17.01 -10.14
N HIS A 112 -23.10 -16.15 -11.06
CA HIS A 112 -22.17 -15.44 -11.96
C HIS A 112 -21.96 -13.97 -11.60
N LEU A 113 -22.75 -13.41 -10.67
CA LEU A 113 -22.67 -12.02 -10.28
C LEU A 113 -21.32 -11.70 -9.60
N ILE A 114 -20.88 -10.46 -9.74
CA ILE A 114 -19.64 -9.97 -9.12
C ILE A 114 -19.97 -8.76 -8.25
N ALA A 115 -19.79 -8.88 -6.95
CA ALA A 115 -19.77 -7.72 -6.07
C ALA A 115 -18.40 -7.06 -6.11
N PHE A 116 -18.34 -5.73 -6.22
CA PHE A 116 -17.09 -4.98 -6.24
C PHE A 116 -17.22 -3.67 -5.46
N THR A 117 -16.06 -3.15 -5.03
CA THR A 117 -15.99 -1.87 -4.33
C THR A 117 -15.42 -0.78 -5.23
N MET A 118 -15.88 0.44 -5.03
CA MET A 118 -15.39 1.64 -5.71
C MET A 118 -15.62 2.86 -4.81
N ASP A 119 -14.64 3.76 -4.74
CA ASP A 119 -14.77 5.06 -4.09
C ASP A 119 -14.74 6.19 -5.13
N ALA A 120 -15.13 7.38 -4.73
CA ALA A 120 -15.10 8.56 -5.57
C ALA A 120 -13.99 9.52 -5.12
N GLY A 121 -13.17 9.98 -6.07
CA GLY A 121 -12.15 11.00 -5.82
C GLY A 121 -11.07 10.62 -4.81
N GLY A 122 -10.90 9.33 -4.50
CA GLY A 122 -9.88 8.86 -3.56
C GLY A 122 -10.24 9.00 -2.08
N THR A 123 -11.50 9.25 -1.73
CA THR A 123 -11.99 9.43 -0.34
C THR A 123 -11.94 8.16 0.51
N GLU A 124 -11.72 6.99 -0.09
CA GLU A 124 -11.83 5.66 0.54
C GLU A 124 -13.22 5.32 1.11
N ASN A 125 -14.23 6.15 0.88
CA ASN A 125 -15.61 5.84 1.21
C ASN A 125 -16.19 4.86 0.17
N ASN A 126 -15.59 3.67 0.15
CA ASN A 126 -15.94 2.62 -0.80
C ASN A 126 -17.42 2.27 -0.72
N GLN A 127 -18.06 2.20 -1.88
CA GLN A 127 -19.41 1.69 -2.06
C GLN A 127 -19.37 0.30 -2.66
N ILE A 128 -20.33 -0.56 -2.30
CA ILE A 128 -20.47 -1.90 -2.87
C ILE A 128 -21.45 -1.84 -4.03
N TYR A 129 -21.01 -2.35 -5.17
CA TYR A 129 -21.79 -2.51 -6.39
C TYR A 129 -21.92 -3.98 -6.73
N ILE A 130 -22.97 -4.34 -7.44
CA ILE A 130 -23.13 -5.64 -8.08
C ILE A 130 -23.06 -5.48 -9.59
N LEU A 131 -22.32 -6.36 -10.26
CA LEU A 131 -22.18 -6.45 -11.71
C LEU A 131 -22.75 -7.78 -12.20
N ASN A 132 -23.60 -7.74 -13.22
CA ASN A 132 -23.91 -8.88 -14.04
C ASN A 132 -22.94 -8.91 -15.23
N PRO A 133 -21.99 -9.87 -15.32
CA PRO A 133 -20.99 -9.88 -16.38
C PRO A 133 -21.56 -10.29 -17.77
N ASP A 134 -22.77 -10.86 -17.83
CA ASP A 134 -23.40 -11.30 -19.07
C ASP A 134 -23.89 -10.12 -19.91
N ASP A 135 -24.53 -9.13 -19.26
CA ASP A 135 -25.09 -7.96 -19.91
C ASP A 135 -24.38 -6.64 -19.54
N GLY A 136 -23.44 -6.67 -18.59
CA GLY A 136 -22.70 -5.50 -18.11
C GLY A 136 -23.51 -4.56 -17.22
N SER A 137 -24.72 -4.94 -16.80
CA SER A 137 -25.53 -4.13 -15.89
C SER A 137 -24.89 -4.05 -14.50
N THR A 138 -24.98 -2.87 -13.88
CA THR A 138 -24.46 -2.62 -12.52
C THR A 138 -25.50 -1.93 -11.66
N ALA A 139 -25.50 -2.23 -10.35
CA ALA A 139 -26.33 -1.56 -9.37
C ALA A 139 -25.51 -1.24 -8.11
N LEU A 140 -25.75 -0.04 -7.54
CA LEU A 140 -25.24 0.34 -6.24
C LEU A 140 -26.05 -0.36 -5.15
N LEU A 141 -25.39 -1.03 -4.21
CA LEU A 141 -26.03 -1.77 -3.12
C LEU A 141 -25.96 -1.03 -1.77
N THR A 142 -25.00 -0.13 -1.58
CA THR A 142 -24.81 0.62 -0.33
C THR A 142 -25.33 2.05 -0.42
N ASP A 143 -25.29 2.79 0.68
CA ASP A 143 -25.95 4.09 0.85
C ASP A 143 -25.33 5.28 0.09
N GLY A 144 -24.21 5.07 -0.61
CA GLY A 144 -23.52 6.12 -1.37
C GLY A 144 -22.68 7.09 -0.51
N LYS A 145 -22.58 6.88 0.80
CA LYS A 145 -21.94 7.82 1.74
C LYS A 145 -20.97 7.16 2.69
N SER A 146 -21.36 6.03 3.30
CA SER A 146 -20.59 5.36 4.32
C SER A 146 -19.36 4.67 3.74
N ARG A 147 -18.35 4.47 4.57
CA ARG A 147 -17.21 3.62 4.21
C ARG A 147 -17.59 2.15 4.38
N ASN A 148 -17.40 1.36 3.33
CA ASN A 148 -17.74 -0.06 3.32
C ASN A 148 -16.49 -0.90 2.98
N GLY A 149 -16.36 -2.09 3.61
CA GLY A 149 -15.34 -3.08 3.30
C GLY A 149 -15.75 -4.01 2.17
N SER A 150 -14.86 -4.93 1.83
CA SER A 150 -15.11 -5.95 0.82
C SER A 150 -16.23 -6.90 1.24
N PRO A 151 -17.15 -7.24 0.34
CA PRO A 151 -18.21 -8.22 0.64
C PRO A 151 -17.63 -9.62 0.75
N LEU A 152 -18.05 -10.35 1.79
CA LEU A 152 -17.78 -11.77 2.00
C LEU A 152 -19.07 -12.56 1.77
N TRP A 153 -19.17 -13.22 0.62
CA TRP A 153 -20.33 -14.00 0.26
C TRP A 153 -20.51 -15.23 1.16
N GLU A 154 -21.75 -15.47 1.57
CA GLU A 154 -22.18 -16.78 2.06
C GLU A 154 -22.06 -17.83 0.93
N ARG A 155 -21.79 -19.09 1.25
CA ARG A 155 -21.51 -20.13 0.26
C ARG A 155 -22.63 -20.37 -0.76
N ASN A 156 -23.90 -20.23 -0.34
CA ASN A 156 -25.04 -20.35 -1.25
C ASN A 156 -25.22 -19.12 -2.17
N GLY A 157 -24.46 -18.03 -1.94
CA GLY A 157 -24.47 -16.82 -2.75
C GLY A 157 -25.71 -15.94 -2.61
N SER A 158 -26.62 -16.21 -1.65
CA SER A 158 -27.85 -15.42 -1.48
C SER A 158 -27.58 -14.07 -0.82
N ARG A 159 -26.62 -14.03 0.09
CA ARG A 159 -26.26 -12.85 0.89
C ARG A 159 -24.76 -12.77 1.13
N PHE A 160 -24.31 -11.61 1.60
CA PHE A 160 -22.93 -11.41 2.01
C PHE A 160 -22.85 -10.57 3.29
N ALA A 161 -21.77 -10.77 4.05
CA ALA A 161 -21.40 -9.91 5.15
C ALA A 161 -20.36 -8.89 4.70
N TYR A 162 -20.40 -7.69 5.29
CA TYR A 162 -19.45 -6.62 4.99
C TYR A 162 -19.28 -5.71 6.20
N GLN A 163 -18.12 -5.08 6.28
CA GLN A 163 -17.86 -4.02 7.26
C GLN A 163 -18.44 -2.70 6.76
N SER A 164 -19.08 -1.90 7.62
CA SER A 164 -19.59 -0.58 7.26
C SER A 164 -19.60 0.39 8.43
N THR A 165 -19.33 1.68 8.13
CA THR A 165 -19.47 2.78 9.09
C THR A 165 -20.86 3.43 9.07
N ARG A 166 -21.86 2.85 8.36
CA ARG A 166 -23.15 3.50 8.09
C ARG A 166 -23.98 3.85 9.34
N ARG A 167 -23.71 3.23 10.51
CA ARG A 167 -24.42 3.52 11.75
C ARG A 167 -24.10 4.92 12.28
N ASN A 168 -22.85 5.36 12.28
CA ASN A 168 -22.41 6.60 12.89
C ASN A 168 -21.23 7.30 12.22
N GLY A 169 -20.78 6.81 11.06
CA GLY A 169 -19.63 7.36 10.33
C GLY A 169 -18.25 6.95 10.87
N GLN A 170 -18.16 6.29 12.01
CA GLN A 170 -16.90 6.00 12.72
C GLN A 170 -16.66 4.53 12.98
N SER A 171 -17.68 3.84 13.51
CA SER A 171 -17.54 2.45 13.98
C SER A 171 -17.57 1.47 12.81
N ASN A 172 -16.60 0.56 12.83
CA ASN A 172 -16.49 -0.51 11.83
C ASN A 172 -17.42 -1.68 12.21
N ASP A 173 -18.71 -1.52 11.95
CA ASP A 173 -19.73 -2.53 12.27
C ASP A 173 -19.78 -3.61 11.18
N ILE A 174 -20.30 -4.80 11.51
CA ILE A 174 -20.56 -5.84 10.52
C ILE A 174 -22.03 -5.85 10.15
N TRP A 175 -22.30 -5.72 8.88
CA TRP A 175 -23.62 -5.74 8.26
C TRP A 175 -23.76 -6.97 7.37
N MET A 176 -24.99 -7.39 7.17
CA MET A 176 -25.36 -8.47 6.26
C MET A 176 -26.41 -7.96 5.28
N MET A 177 -26.29 -8.38 4.03
CA MET A 177 -27.17 -7.92 2.95
C MET A 177 -27.51 -9.05 2.00
N ASN A 178 -28.80 -9.17 1.64
CA ASN A 178 -29.23 -9.89 0.46
C ASN A 178 -29.09 -8.94 -0.75
N HIS A 179 -28.35 -9.35 -1.76
CA HIS A 179 -28.09 -8.49 -2.93
C HIS A 179 -29.34 -8.13 -3.74
N ASN A 180 -30.44 -8.91 -3.62
CA ASN A 180 -31.73 -8.59 -4.24
C ASN A 180 -32.59 -7.62 -3.42
N GLU A 181 -32.27 -7.42 -2.14
CA GLU A 181 -33.00 -6.59 -1.19
C GLU A 181 -32.05 -5.68 -0.41
N PRO A 182 -31.30 -4.79 -1.09
CA PRO A 182 -30.23 -4.01 -0.44
C PRO A 182 -30.75 -3.07 0.66
N ASP A 183 -32.00 -2.59 0.54
CA ASP A 183 -32.62 -1.74 1.55
C ASP A 183 -32.92 -2.47 2.86
N ALA A 184 -32.98 -3.80 2.84
CA ALA A 184 -33.20 -4.66 4.01
C ALA A 184 -31.88 -5.10 4.67
N ALA A 185 -30.76 -4.41 4.43
CA ALA A 185 -29.49 -4.72 5.07
C ALA A 185 -29.57 -4.64 6.60
N GLU A 186 -29.02 -5.65 7.29
CA GLU A 186 -29.10 -5.80 8.73
C GLU A 186 -27.76 -5.58 9.42
N LEU A 187 -27.76 -4.84 10.53
CA LEU A 187 -26.63 -4.77 11.47
C LEU A 187 -26.55 -6.10 12.25
N ILE A 188 -25.48 -6.88 12.05
CA ILE A 188 -25.31 -8.18 12.71
C ILE A 188 -24.30 -8.13 13.86
N LEU A 189 -23.36 -7.17 13.84
CA LEU A 189 -22.46 -6.93 14.95
C LEU A 189 -22.16 -5.44 15.06
N GLU A 190 -22.49 -4.87 16.20
CA GLU A 190 -22.11 -3.53 16.57
C GLU A 190 -20.68 -3.53 17.14
N SER A 191 -19.78 -2.73 16.54
CA SER A 191 -18.44 -2.53 17.06
C SER A 191 -18.50 -1.81 18.41
N PRO A 192 -17.95 -2.38 19.49
CA PRO A 192 -18.05 -1.80 20.83
C PRO A 192 -17.07 -0.65 21.06
N ASP A 193 -16.10 -0.47 20.18
CA ASP A 193 -14.99 0.46 20.31
C ASP A 193 -14.56 1.02 18.96
N GLY A 194 -13.50 1.83 18.92
CA GLY A 194 -12.91 2.39 17.69
C GLY A 194 -12.01 1.45 16.90
N THR A 195 -11.91 0.17 17.28
CA THR A 195 -11.09 -0.81 16.58
C THR A 195 -11.74 -1.30 15.28
N TRP A 196 -10.94 -1.94 14.42
CA TRP A 196 -11.46 -2.50 13.19
C TRP A 196 -12.09 -3.87 13.42
N TRP A 197 -13.29 -4.08 12.86
CA TRP A 197 -13.99 -5.36 12.84
C TRP A 197 -14.32 -5.75 11.40
N GLY A 198 -14.19 -7.03 11.05
CA GLY A 198 -14.50 -7.51 9.72
C GLY A 198 -14.77 -9.01 9.67
N PRO A 199 -15.60 -9.49 8.71
CA PRO A 199 -15.85 -10.90 8.50
C PRO A 199 -14.66 -11.56 7.79
N SER A 200 -14.35 -12.82 8.17
CA SER A 200 -13.26 -13.62 7.57
C SER A 200 -13.76 -14.86 6.82
N ASP A 201 -14.73 -15.61 7.38
CA ASP A 201 -15.29 -16.81 6.76
C ASP A 201 -16.70 -17.11 7.27
N TRP A 202 -17.47 -17.84 6.48
CA TRP A 202 -18.78 -18.36 6.85
C TRP A 202 -18.69 -19.86 7.20
N SER A 203 -19.49 -20.31 8.19
CA SER A 203 -19.75 -21.72 8.34
C SER A 203 -20.54 -22.26 7.14
N ASP A 204 -20.42 -23.55 6.85
CA ASP A 204 -21.03 -24.15 5.66
C ASP A 204 -22.56 -24.10 5.69
N ASP A 205 -23.18 -24.12 6.89
CA ASP A 205 -24.63 -23.97 7.11
C ASP A 205 -25.10 -22.50 7.02
N GLY A 206 -24.20 -21.54 6.96
CA GLY A 206 -24.53 -20.12 6.93
C GLY A 206 -25.04 -19.53 8.25
N GLU A 207 -24.97 -20.30 9.35
CA GLU A 207 -25.48 -19.88 10.67
C GLU A 207 -24.45 -19.04 11.45
N LYS A 208 -23.15 -19.17 11.12
CA LYS A 208 -22.05 -18.53 11.84
C LYS A 208 -21.10 -17.80 10.91
N ILE A 209 -20.51 -16.73 11.42
CA ILE A 209 -19.43 -15.98 10.76
C ILE A 209 -18.21 -15.95 11.69
N LEU A 210 -17.05 -16.30 11.14
CA LEU A 210 -15.77 -15.99 11.76
C LEU A 210 -15.48 -14.50 11.54
N VAL A 211 -15.30 -13.76 12.62
CA VAL A 211 -15.04 -12.32 12.59
C VAL A 211 -13.75 -11.97 13.29
N GLN A 212 -13.01 -11.04 12.73
CA GLN A 212 -11.77 -10.53 13.28
C GLN A 212 -11.98 -9.17 13.94
N ASN A 213 -11.42 -8.97 15.12
CA ASN A 213 -11.18 -7.68 15.74
C ASN A 213 -9.68 -7.36 15.62
N TYR A 214 -9.34 -6.42 14.76
CA TYR A 214 -7.97 -5.95 14.55
C TYR A 214 -7.73 -4.68 15.38
N ILE A 215 -6.78 -4.74 16.30
CA ILE A 215 -6.41 -3.65 17.22
C ILE A 215 -5.11 -2.99 16.75
N SER A 216 -4.12 -3.81 16.34
CA SER A 216 -2.86 -3.39 15.74
C SER A 216 -2.25 -4.56 14.96
N ILE A 217 -1.17 -4.31 14.23
CA ILE A 217 -0.45 -5.36 13.48
C ILE A 217 0.11 -6.48 14.39
N THR A 218 0.29 -6.21 15.68
CA THR A 218 0.74 -7.20 16.65
C THR A 218 -0.35 -7.67 17.60
N ASN A 219 -1.60 -7.19 17.43
CA ASN A 219 -2.72 -7.51 18.31
C ASN A 219 -4.03 -7.63 17.55
N ALA A 220 -4.48 -8.85 17.37
CA ALA A 220 -5.78 -9.17 16.80
C ALA A 220 -6.41 -10.34 17.55
N LYS A 221 -7.75 -10.39 17.55
CA LYS A 221 -8.55 -11.47 18.12
C LYS A 221 -9.58 -11.93 17.12
N SER A 222 -10.01 -13.18 17.22
CA SER A 222 -11.10 -13.68 16.38
C SER A 222 -12.23 -14.25 17.21
N TYR A 223 -13.42 -14.07 16.70
CA TYR A 223 -14.67 -14.46 17.32
C TYR A 223 -15.52 -15.28 16.34
N ILE A 224 -16.36 -16.15 16.85
CA ILE A 224 -17.47 -16.72 16.09
C ILE A 224 -18.74 -15.96 16.47
N LEU A 225 -19.39 -15.36 15.47
CA LEU A 225 -20.67 -14.66 15.58
C LEU A 225 -21.78 -15.60 15.14
N ASP A 226 -22.74 -15.89 16.00
CA ASP A 226 -23.98 -16.58 15.65
C ASP A 226 -24.97 -15.58 15.05
N ILE A 227 -25.46 -15.87 13.85
CA ILE A 227 -26.29 -14.93 13.07
C ILE A 227 -27.69 -14.75 13.69
N GLN A 228 -28.26 -15.83 14.22
CA GLN A 228 -29.62 -15.78 14.76
C GLN A 228 -29.68 -15.08 16.11
N SER A 229 -28.80 -15.46 17.04
CA SER A 229 -28.79 -14.90 18.40
C SER A 229 -28.04 -13.56 18.50
N ARG A 230 -27.25 -13.18 17.49
CA ARG A 230 -26.35 -12.01 17.50
C ARG A 230 -25.30 -12.05 18.62
N THR A 231 -25.02 -13.23 19.16
CA THR A 231 -23.99 -13.42 20.18
C THR A 231 -22.65 -13.75 19.55
N LYS A 232 -21.56 -13.25 20.15
CA LYS A 232 -20.20 -13.58 19.71
C LYS A 232 -19.41 -14.23 20.82
N GLU A 233 -18.61 -15.23 20.46
CA GLU A 233 -17.69 -15.92 21.35
C GLU A 233 -16.25 -15.73 20.86
N ILE A 234 -15.34 -15.41 21.78
CA ILE A 234 -13.91 -15.33 21.45
C ILE A 234 -13.34 -16.72 21.27
N VAL A 235 -12.76 -16.97 20.08
CA VAL A 235 -12.19 -18.30 19.76
C VAL A 235 -10.67 -18.26 19.61
N LEU A 236 -10.08 -17.10 19.29
CA LEU A 236 -8.63 -16.92 19.16
C LEU A 236 -8.18 -15.64 19.85
N GLY A 237 -7.04 -15.71 20.54
CA GLY A 237 -6.53 -14.67 21.42
C GLY A 237 -7.23 -14.67 22.79
N ALA A 238 -6.80 -13.82 23.69
CA ALA A 238 -7.39 -13.66 25.03
C ALA A 238 -7.53 -12.18 25.38
N ILE A 239 -8.53 -11.84 26.21
CA ILE A 239 -8.68 -10.48 26.73
C ILE A 239 -7.46 -10.14 27.60
N GLY A 240 -6.88 -8.98 27.39
CA GLY A 240 -5.70 -8.51 28.13
C GLY A 240 -4.35 -9.08 27.67
N LYS A 241 -4.34 -10.02 26.70
CA LYS A 241 -3.11 -10.52 26.07
C LYS A 241 -2.89 -9.83 24.72
N GLN A 242 -1.68 -9.34 24.49
CA GLN A 242 -1.28 -8.79 23.20
C GLN A 242 -0.63 -9.90 22.36
N SER A 243 -1.33 -10.35 21.34
CA SER A 243 -0.85 -11.26 20.30
C SER A 243 -1.72 -11.13 19.06
N PHE A 244 -1.14 -11.28 17.90
CA PHE A 244 -1.88 -11.32 16.66
C PHE A 244 -2.50 -12.72 16.47
N ASN A 245 -3.83 -12.79 16.31
CA ASN A 245 -4.57 -14.04 16.12
C ASN A 245 -5.70 -13.80 15.12
N ALA A 246 -5.39 -13.94 13.84
CA ALA A 246 -6.31 -13.71 12.73
C ALA A 246 -6.89 -15.04 12.23
N GLY A 247 -8.16 -15.29 12.51
CA GLY A 247 -8.91 -16.42 11.97
C GLY A 247 -9.10 -16.30 10.47
N LEU A 248 -8.78 -17.35 9.73
CA LEU A 248 -8.79 -17.37 8.27
C LEU A 248 -10.00 -18.12 7.72
N ALA A 249 -10.20 -19.36 8.19
CA ALA A 249 -11.27 -20.23 7.69
C ALA A 249 -11.64 -21.31 8.70
N PHE A 250 -12.90 -21.75 8.68
CA PHE A 250 -13.29 -23.01 9.29
C PHE A 250 -12.63 -24.19 8.56
N ASP A 251 -12.29 -25.25 9.28
CA ASP A 251 -11.79 -26.47 8.67
C ASP A 251 -12.92 -27.31 8.02
N LEU A 252 -12.56 -28.38 7.33
CA LEU A 252 -13.50 -29.30 6.68
C LEU A 252 -14.56 -29.85 7.65
N SER A 253 -14.21 -30.05 8.91
CA SER A 253 -15.14 -30.64 9.91
C SER A 253 -16.08 -29.58 10.52
N GLN A 254 -15.88 -28.29 10.27
CA GLN A 254 -16.54 -27.16 10.93
C GLN A 254 -16.33 -27.11 12.46
N LYS A 255 -15.38 -27.91 12.97
CA LYS A 255 -15.01 -28.03 14.39
C LYS A 255 -13.60 -27.54 14.67
N GLY A 256 -12.98 -26.92 13.71
CA GLY A 256 -11.66 -26.31 13.82
C GLY A 256 -11.53 -25.07 12.95
N LEU A 257 -10.45 -24.34 13.18
CA LEU A 257 -10.11 -23.10 12.47
C LEU A 257 -8.65 -23.13 12.05
N PHE A 258 -8.39 -22.68 10.81
CA PHE A 258 -7.06 -22.21 10.40
C PHE A 258 -6.91 -20.73 10.76
N PHE A 259 -5.73 -20.34 11.26
CA PHE A 259 -5.46 -18.96 11.65
C PHE A 259 -3.97 -18.64 11.56
N ILE A 260 -3.66 -17.34 11.45
CA ILE A 260 -2.30 -16.81 11.56
C ILE A 260 -2.11 -16.26 12.97
N THR A 261 -0.95 -16.55 13.58
CA THR A 261 -0.63 -16.08 14.92
C THR A 261 0.86 -15.84 15.11
N ASN A 262 1.21 -14.81 15.91
CA ASN A 262 2.54 -14.59 16.45
C ASN A 262 2.65 -14.91 17.95
N GLU A 263 1.68 -15.63 18.49
CA GLU A 263 1.63 -15.95 19.92
C GLU A 263 2.76 -16.88 20.36
N PHE A 264 3.18 -17.81 19.49
CA PHE A 264 4.12 -18.90 19.80
C PHE A 264 5.54 -18.63 19.31
N GLY A 265 5.78 -17.55 18.58
CA GLY A 265 7.08 -17.19 18.01
C GLY A 265 7.22 -15.70 17.74
N ASP A 266 8.31 -15.33 17.10
CA ASP A 266 8.54 -13.96 16.65
C ASP A 266 7.81 -13.67 15.33
N PHE A 267 7.72 -14.66 14.45
CA PHE A 267 7.06 -14.56 13.15
C PHE A 267 5.58 -14.93 13.21
N ASN A 268 4.82 -14.44 12.24
CA ASN A 268 3.44 -14.86 12.00
C ASN A 268 3.42 -16.30 11.46
N GLN A 269 2.84 -17.22 12.21
CA GLN A 269 2.80 -18.65 11.91
C GLN A 269 1.38 -19.08 11.53
N LEU A 270 1.25 -20.00 10.56
CA LEU A 270 0.01 -20.68 10.30
C LEU A 270 -0.23 -21.74 11.37
N ALA A 271 -1.41 -21.76 11.96
CA ALA A 271 -1.81 -22.71 12.98
C ALA A 271 -3.25 -23.20 12.76
N HIS A 272 -3.59 -24.31 13.41
CA HIS A 272 -4.92 -24.87 13.46
C HIS A 272 -5.38 -25.02 14.90
N LYS A 273 -6.62 -24.64 15.20
CA LYS A 273 -7.26 -24.85 16.50
C LYS A 273 -8.45 -25.78 16.37
N ASN A 274 -8.51 -26.80 17.22
CA ASN A 274 -9.72 -27.61 17.41
C ASN A 274 -10.66 -26.87 18.38
N LEU A 275 -11.86 -26.54 17.96
CA LEU A 275 -12.85 -25.78 18.74
C LEU A 275 -13.50 -26.60 19.87
N ILE A 276 -13.44 -27.94 19.80
CA ILE A 276 -14.03 -28.83 20.81
C ILE A 276 -13.04 -29.05 21.95
N THR A 277 -11.78 -29.38 21.62
CA THR A 277 -10.74 -29.69 22.62
C THR A 277 -9.95 -28.45 23.05
N ASN A 278 -10.05 -27.35 22.30
CA ASN A 278 -9.21 -26.14 22.40
C ASN A 278 -7.71 -26.36 22.14
N GLU A 279 -7.35 -27.53 21.57
CA GLU A 279 -5.98 -27.83 21.19
C GLU A 279 -5.53 -26.96 20.00
N VAL A 280 -4.33 -26.40 20.09
CA VAL A 280 -3.70 -25.62 19.04
C VAL A 280 -2.50 -26.37 18.51
N THR A 281 -2.39 -26.49 17.19
CA THR A 281 -1.24 -27.05 16.47
C THR A 281 -0.64 -25.96 15.58
N VAL A 282 0.60 -25.56 15.85
CA VAL A 282 1.36 -24.66 14.97
C VAL A 282 1.89 -25.48 13.80
N LEU A 283 1.55 -25.08 12.57
CA LEU A 283 1.89 -25.85 11.36
C LEU A 283 3.26 -25.42 10.80
N THR A 284 3.58 -24.14 10.85
CA THR A 284 4.79 -23.57 10.24
C THR A 284 5.87 -23.16 11.25
N GLU A 285 5.97 -23.86 12.39
CA GLU A 285 6.96 -23.57 13.44
C GLU A 285 8.41 -23.61 12.91
N SER A 286 8.68 -24.46 11.91
CA SER A 286 10.00 -24.63 11.32
C SER A 286 10.37 -23.54 10.29
N ILE A 287 9.43 -22.67 9.92
CA ILE A 287 9.64 -21.60 8.93
C ILE A 287 9.97 -20.30 9.67
N PRO A 288 11.22 -19.77 9.58
CA PRO A 288 11.64 -18.57 10.31
C PRO A 288 11.27 -17.27 9.55
N TRP A 289 10.05 -17.20 9.03
CA TRP A 289 9.49 -16.07 8.27
C TRP A 289 7.98 -15.98 8.44
N ASP A 290 7.43 -14.80 8.16
CA ASP A 290 5.99 -14.53 8.29
C ASP A 290 5.18 -15.24 7.20
N VAL A 291 4.13 -15.95 7.62
CA VAL A 291 3.03 -16.34 6.73
C VAL A 291 2.18 -15.09 6.47
N ASP A 292 2.05 -14.69 5.20
CA ASP A 292 1.42 -13.41 4.80
C ASP A 292 0.20 -13.57 3.88
N GLY A 293 -0.16 -14.80 3.49
CA GLY A 293 -1.32 -15.07 2.66
C GLY A 293 -1.89 -16.46 2.88
N PHE A 294 -3.21 -16.62 2.67
CA PHE A 294 -3.92 -17.91 2.78
C PHE A 294 -5.13 -17.93 1.86
N ALA A 295 -5.40 -19.07 1.25
CA ALA A 295 -6.64 -19.35 0.57
C ALA A 295 -7.04 -20.82 0.79
N ILE A 296 -8.36 -21.12 0.76
CA ILE A 296 -8.89 -22.46 0.95
C ILE A 296 -9.88 -22.78 -0.19
N SER A 297 -9.88 -24.04 -0.66
CA SER A 297 -10.81 -24.53 -1.68
C SER A 297 -12.27 -24.53 -1.17
N THR A 298 -13.22 -24.50 -2.11
CA THR A 298 -14.64 -24.49 -1.78
C THR A 298 -15.05 -25.69 -0.94
N ASP A 299 -14.50 -26.87 -1.22
CA ASP A 299 -14.73 -28.10 -0.48
C ASP A 299 -13.90 -28.22 0.82
N ARG A 300 -13.05 -27.21 1.11
CA ARG A 300 -12.15 -27.15 2.27
C ARG A 300 -11.12 -28.28 2.38
N GLN A 301 -10.90 -29.07 1.33
CA GLN A 301 -9.92 -30.17 1.36
C GLN A 301 -8.51 -29.70 1.08
N LYS A 302 -8.36 -28.62 0.30
CA LYS A 302 -7.07 -28.03 -0.10
C LYS A 302 -6.98 -26.59 0.40
N ALA A 303 -5.79 -26.21 0.84
CA ALA A 303 -5.48 -24.83 1.10
C ALA A 303 -4.10 -24.49 0.52
N THR A 304 -3.82 -23.20 0.44
CA THR A 304 -2.51 -22.66 0.05
C THR A 304 -2.17 -21.50 0.97
N PHE A 305 -0.89 -21.31 1.20
CA PHE A 305 -0.40 -20.15 1.94
C PHE A 305 0.91 -19.62 1.34
N THR A 306 1.18 -18.36 1.58
CA THR A 306 2.45 -17.71 1.21
C THR A 306 3.26 -17.37 2.44
N VAL A 307 4.58 -17.41 2.25
CA VAL A 307 5.58 -17.02 3.24
C VAL A 307 6.41 -15.89 2.66
N ASN A 308 6.64 -14.85 3.45
CA ASN A 308 7.48 -13.71 3.11
C ASN A 308 8.93 -14.01 3.49
N GLU A 309 9.66 -14.67 2.61
CA GLU A 309 11.08 -15.03 2.81
C GLU A 309 11.97 -13.82 2.45
N ASN A 310 12.25 -12.97 3.43
CA ASN A 310 13.14 -11.80 3.26
C ASN A 310 12.72 -10.88 2.10
N GLY A 311 11.43 -10.60 1.97
CA GLY A 311 10.86 -9.74 0.95
C GLY A 311 10.40 -10.47 -0.33
N PHE A 312 10.71 -11.75 -0.51
CA PHE A 312 10.20 -12.59 -1.60
C PHE A 312 9.07 -13.48 -1.12
N SER A 313 8.18 -13.89 -2.02
CA SER A 313 7.09 -14.81 -1.67
C SER A 313 7.43 -16.23 -2.05
N SER A 314 7.20 -17.16 -1.14
CA SER A 314 7.19 -18.61 -1.40
C SER A 314 5.77 -19.14 -1.26
N LEU A 315 5.34 -20.02 -2.18
CA LEU A 315 4.02 -20.64 -2.20
C LEU A 315 4.08 -22.04 -1.61
N TYR A 316 3.11 -22.39 -0.77
CA TYR A 316 2.95 -23.72 -0.19
C TYR A 316 1.52 -24.24 -0.41
N LEU A 317 1.40 -25.52 -0.72
CA LEU A 317 0.14 -26.26 -0.72
C LEU A 317 -0.05 -26.94 0.64
N LEU A 318 -1.27 -27.01 1.13
CA LEU A 318 -1.65 -27.57 2.41
C LEU A 318 -2.80 -28.57 2.22
N ASP A 319 -2.62 -29.80 2.67
CA ASP A 319 -3.68 -30.76 2.91
C ASP A 319 -4.36 -30.42 4.25
N THR A 320 -5.60 -29.96 4.20
CA THR A 320 -6.32 -29.49 5.39
C THR A 320 -6.65 -30.59 6.37
N GLN A 321 -6.75 -31.86 5.91
CA GLN A 321 -7.08 -33.00 6.74
C GLN A 321 -5.83 -33.50 7.50
N SER A 322 -4.75 -33.81 6.79
CA SER A 322 -3.50 -34.28 7.40
C SER A 322 -2.69 -33.13 8.02
N LYS A 323 -2.94 -31.88 7.65
CA LYS A 323 -2.19 -30.67 8.03
C LYS A 323 -0.73 -30.69 7.59
N GLN A 324 -0.42 -31.53 6.60
CA GLN A 324 0.89 -31.54 5.94
C GLN A 324 0.91 -30.49 4.83
N PHE A 325 2.07 -29.90 4.58
CA PHE A 325 2.26 -28.92 3.50
C PHE A 325 3.52 -29.22 2.69
N SER A 326 3.54 -28.72 1.46
CA SER A 326 4.69 -28.81 0.55
C SER A 326 4.92 -27.48 -0.17
N LYS A 327 6.19 -27.12 -0.38
CA LYS A 327 6.57 -25.94 -1.17
C LYS A 327 6.30 -26.19 -2.66
N VAL A 328 5.87 -25.16 -3.37
CA VAL A 328 5.75 -25.15 -4.84
C VAL A 328 7.04 -24.55 -5.40
N ASP A 329 7.91 -25.38 -5.96
CA ASP A 329 9.25 -24.98 -6.39
C ASP A 329 9.28 -24.25 -7.75
N GLU A 330 8.22 -24.38 -8.55
CA GLU A 330 8.15 -23.85 -9.93
C GLU A 330 7.66 -22.40 -10.03
N ILE A 331 7.40 -21.74 -8.89
CA ILE A 331 7.01 -20.33 -8.88
C ILE A 331 8.21 -19.44 -9.21
N PRO A 332 8.14 -18.57 -10.21
CA PRO A 332 9.17 -17.56 -10.48
C PRO A 332 9.49 -16.72 -9.25
N ILE A 333 10.75 -16.45 -8.99
CA ILE A 333 11.17 -15.57 -7.89
C ILE A 333 10.50 -14.20 -8.04
N GLY A 334 9.85 -13.74 -6.97
CA GLY A 334 9.11 -12.50 -6.97
C GLY A 334 8.09 -12.42 -5.84
N LEU A 335 7.00 -11.74 -6.11
CA LEU A 335 5.89 -11.53 -5.17
C LEU A 335 4.66 -12.24 -5.66
N ILE A 336 3.96 -12.88 -4.73
CA ILE A 336 2.65 -13.50 -4.97
C ILE A 336 1.58 -12.59 -4.36
N GLY A 337 0.56 -12.30 -5.14
CA GLY A 337 -0.64 -11.62 -4.68
C GLY A 337 -1.89 -12.40 -5.09
N SER A 338 -3.06 -12.00 -4.59
CA SER A 338 -4.38 -12.53 -4.97
C SER A 338 -4.37 -14.02 -5.30
N MET A 339 -4.65 -14.86 -4.33
CA MET A 339 -4.77 -16.32 -4.52
C MET A 339 -6.23 -16.74 -4.38
N GLN A 340 -6.74 -17.56 -5.31
CA GLN A 340 -8.08 -18.14 -5.21
C GLN A 340 -8.16 -19.47 -5.96
N PHE A 341 -8.77 -20.45 -5.34
CA PHE A 341 -9.17 -21.70 -6.02
C PHE A 341 -10.35 -21.44 -6.97
N ASN A 342 -10.43 -22.19 -8.05
CA ASN A 342 -11.67 -22.29 -8.81
C ASN A 342 -12.73 -23.10 -8.02
N GLN A 343 -13.95 -23.20 -8.57
CA GLN A 343 -15.06 -23.86 -7.87
C GLN A 343 -14.79 -25.35 -7.58
N ASP A 344 -14.11 -26.03 -8.50
CA ASP A 344 -13.82 -27.48 -8.42
C ASP A 344 -12.57 -27.80 -7.59
N GLY A 345 -11.77 -26.79 -7.22
CA GLY A 345 -10.53 -26.98 -6.44
C GLY A 345 -9.41 -27.67 -7.19
N ASP A 346 -9.46 -27.71 -8.53
CA ASP A 346 -8.44 -28.31 -9.40
C ASP A 346 -7.50 -27.27 -10.02
N LYS A 347 -7.77 -25.96 -9.81
CA LYS A 347 -6.93 -24.83 -10.27
C LYS A 347 -6.77 -23.81 -9.16
N LEU A 348 -5.57 -23.23 -9.07
CA LEU A 348 -5.26 -22.07 -8.24
C LEU A 348 -4.88 -20.89 -9.13
N GLY A 349 -5.71 -19.85 -9.15
CA GLY A 349 -5.38 -18.58 -9.80
C GLY A 349 -4.58 -17.70 -8.85
N LEU A 350 -3.54 -17.05 -9.36
CA LEU A 350 -2.68 -16.18 -8.57
C LEU A 350 -2.09 -15.03 -9.41
N THR A 351 -1.63 -14.00 -8.71
CA THR A 351 -0.88 -12.90 -9.31
C THR A 351 0.60 -13.08 -9.03
N LEU A 352 1.45 -13.02 -10.05
CA LEU A 352 2.90 -12.96 -9.89
C LEU A 352 3.45 -11.62 -10.39
N ASN A 353 4.47 -11.13 -9.68
CA ASN A 353 5.12 -9.86 -9.95
C ASN A 353 6.61 -9.98 -9.54
N ASN A 354 7.52 -9.49 -10.38
CA ASN A 354 8.94 -9.38 -10.04
C ASN A 354 9.56 -8.15 -10.73
N TYR A 355 10.84 -7.92 -10.56
CA TYR A 355 11.50 -6.72 -11.08
C TYR A 355 11.46 -6.57 -12.62
N GLN A 356 11.25 -7.68 -13.38
CA GLN A 356 11.14 -7.69 -14.85
C GLN A 356 9.72 -7.83 -15.38
N SER A 357 8.77 -8.30 -14.54
CA SER A 357 7.40 -8.53 -14.95
C SER A 357 6.43 -7.77 -14.06
N PRO A 358 5.58 -6.88 -14.62
CA PRO A 358 4.48 -6.33 -13.85
C PRO A 358 3.56 -7.44 -13.34
N ALA A 359 2.63 -7.08 -12.44
CA ALA A 359 1.68 -8.05 -11.92
C ALA A 359 0.88 -8.68 -13.07
N GLU A 360 0.98 -10.01 -13.19
CA GLU A 360 0.32 -10.83 -14.21
C GLU A 360 -0.45 -11.96 -13.56
N SER A 361 -1.50 -12.41 -14.24
CA SER A 361 -2.29 -13.55 -13.81
C SER A 361 -1.68 -14.87 -14.26
N TYR A 362 -1.64 -15.81 -13.34
CA TYR A 362 -1.20 -17.18 -13.56
C TYR A 362 -2.24 -18.15 -13.01
N VAL A 363 -2.26 -19.36 -13.55
CA VAL A 363 -3.07 -20.47 -13.07
C VAL A 363 -2.15 -21.67 -12.87
N LEU A 364 -2.19 -22.23 -11.66
CA LEU A 364 -1.50 -23.48 -11.29
C LEU A 364 -2.54 -24.61 -11.29
N ASP A 365 -2.30 -25.64 -12.10
CA ASP A 365 -3.09 -26.85 -12.08
C ASP A 365 -2.82 -27.65 -10.81
N LEU A 366 -3.86 -28.16 -10.17
CA LEU A 366 -3.75 -28.95 -8.95
C LEU A 366 -4.15 -30.40 -9.21
N LYS A 367 -3.62 -31.30 -8.40
CA LYS A 367 -3.93 -32.73 -8.46
C LYS A 367 -4.96 -33.13 -7.38
N ASP A 368 -5.49 -34.34 -7.47
CA ASP A 368 -6.38 -34.89 -6.44
C ASP A 368 -5.68 -34.94 -5.07
N ASN A 369 -4.40 -35.35 -5.03
CA ASN A 369 -3.60 -35.20 -3.83
C ASN A 369 -3.33 -33.72 -3.55
N PRO A 370 -3.76 -33.18 -2.38
CA PRO A 370 -3.65 -31.77 -2.05
C PRO A 370 -2.24 -31.18 -2.06
N LEU A 371 -1.21 -32.02 -1.95
CA LEU A 371 0.19 -31.60 -1.90
C LEU A 371 0.89 -31.63 -3.27
N LEU A 372 0.19 -32.08 -4.31
CA LEU A 372 0.73 -32.18 -5.66
C LEU A 372 0.10 -31.17 -6.62
N TYR A 373 0.91 -30.68 -7.54
CA TYR A 373 0.50 -29.73 -8.56
C TYR A 373 0.92 -30.20 -9.96
N GLY A 374 0.39 -29.54 -10.97
CA GLY A 374 0.72 -29.68 -12.38
C GLY A 374 1.43 -28.45 -12.91
N ASP A 375 1.04 -28.03 -14.10
CA ASP A 375 1.69 -26.93 -14.81
C ASP A 375 1.29 -25.57 -14.24
N LEU A 376 2.25 -24.64 -14.17
CA LEU A 376 2.00 -23.23 -13.92
C LEU A 376 1.89 -22.49 -15.26
N THR A 377 0.71 -21.99 -15.57
CA THR A 377 0.43 -21.33 -16.85
C THR A 377 0.28 -19.82 -16.66
N ARG A 378 1.06 -19.00 -17.40
CA ARG A 378 0.87 -17.56 -17.47
C ARG A 378 -0.32 -17.22 -18.37
N TRP A 379 -1.30 -16.49 -17.85
CA TRP A 379 -2.54 -16.14 -18.54
C TRP A 379 -2.54 -14.76 -19.18
N THR A 380 -1.77 -13.83 -18.63
CA THR A 380 -1.74 -12.46 -19.15
C THR A 380 -0.33 -12.00 -19.49
N PHE A 381 -0.24 -11.13 -20.50
CA PHE A 381 1.01 -10.58 -21.04
C PHE A 381 0.80 -9.07 -21.21
N SER A 382 1.12 -8.30 -20.16
CA SER A 382 0.89 -6.86 -20.15
C SER A 382 1.91 -6.10 -20.99
N GLU A 383 1.45 -5.03 -21.61
CA GLU A 383 2.30 -4.11 -22.34
C GLU A 383 3.15 -3.31 -21.35
N VAL A 384 4.45 -3.31 -21.58
CA VAL A 384 5.44 -2.60 -20.77
C VAL A 384 5.93 -1.30 -21.43
N GLY A 385 5.07 -0.63 -22.21
CA GLY A 385 5.37 0.65 -22.85
C GLY A 385 6.48 0.59 -23.92
N GLY A 386 6.87 -0.60 -24.37
CA GLY A 386 8.02 -0.80 -25.29
C GLY A 386 9.38 -0.74 -24.58
N LEU A 387 9.40 -0.83 -23.24
CA LEU A 387 10.63 -0.94 -22.47
C LEU A 387 11.26 -2.33 -22.67
N ASP A 388 12.59 -2.38 -22.73
CA ASP A 388 13.34 -3.63 -22.69
C ASP A 388 13.57 -4.06 -21.22
N VAL A 389 12.65 -4.87 -20.71
CA VAL A 389 12.69 -5.33 -19.31
C VAL A 389 13.89 -6.24 -19.01
N SER A 390 14.56 -6.81 -20.02
CA SER A 390 15.77 -7.62 -19.81
C SER A 390 16.96 -6.78 -19.33
N ARG A 391 16.90 -5.46 -19.50
CA ARG A 391 17.93 -4.50 -19.09
C ARG A 391 17.63 -3.87 -17.73
N PHE A 392 16.53 -4.21 -17.11
CA PHE A 392 16.17 -3.67 -15.81
C PHE A 392 17.18 -4.10 -14.74
N ALA A 393 17.55 -3.15 -13.88
CA ALA A 393 18.42 -3.44 -12.76
C ALA A 393 17.74 -4.42 -11.80
N GLU A 394 18.44 -5.53 -11.55
CA GLU A 394 18.02 -6.52 -10.58
C GLU A 394 18.22 -5.99 -9.16
N PRO A 395 17.24 -6.19 -8.25
CA PRO A 395 17.41 -5.80 -6.86
C PRO A 395 18.43 -6.68 -6.15
N GLU A 396 19.43 -6.04 -5.57
CA GLU A 396 20.37 -6.68 -4.67
C GLU A 396 19.90 -6.49 -3.23
N LEU A 397 19.77 -7.56 -2.47
CA LEU A 397 19.50 -7.48 -1.04
C LEU A 397 20.79 -7.17 -0.31
N ILE A 398 20.88 -5.96 0.24
CA ILE A 398 22.02 -5.49 1.04
C ILE A 398 21.62 -5.35 2.51
N SER A 399 22.61 -5.19 3.38
CA SER A 399 22.40 -4.77 4.77
C SER A 399 23.48 -3.80 5.22
N PHE A 400 23.13 -2.92 6.15
CA PHE A 400 24.07 -1.98 6.76
C PHE A 400 23.91 -1.94 8.28
N GLN A 401 25.01 -1.66 8.98
CA GLN A 401 25.00 -1.54 10.44
C GLN A 401 24.50 -0.16 10.84
N THR A 402 23.61 -0.10 11.83
CA THR A 402 23.10 1.15 12.40
C THR A 402 23.72 1.44 13.77
N PHE A 403 23.28 2.49 14.42
CA PHE A 403 23.86 3.10 15.64
C PHE A 403 23.90 2.18 16.88
N ASP A 404 23.11 1.11 16.92
CA ASP A 404 23.03 0.12 17.99
C ASP A 404 23.48 -1.28 17.53
N ASP A 405 24.35 -1.33 16.54
CA ASP A 405 24.92 -2.55 15.94
C ASP A 405 23.88 -3.51 15.30
N ARG A 406 22.65 -3.02 15.05
CA ARG A 406 21.67 -3.79 14.26
C ARG A 406 22.04 -3.78 12.78
N SER A 407 21.69 -4.87 12.12
CA SER A 407 21.74 -4.98 10.66
C SER A 407 20.37 -4.57 10.09
N ILE A 408 20.36 -3.53 9.28
CA ILE A 408 19.16 -3.02 8.60
C ILE A 408 19.16 -3.50 7.15
N PRO A 409 18.13 -4.26 6.70
CA PRO A 409 18.05 -4.73 5.32
C PRO A 409 17.57 -3.64 4.37
N ALA A 410 18.05 -3.69 3.12
CA ALA A 410 17.58 -2.81 2.06
C ALA A 410 17.73 -3.49 0.69
N PHE A 411 16.94 -3.04 -0.30
CA PHE A 411 17.13 -3.41 -1.69
C PHE A 411 17.86 -2.29 -2.44
N LEU A 412 18.98 -2.64 -3.06
CA LEU A 412 19.76 -1.76 -3.93
C LEU A 412 19.48 -2.11 -5.40
N TYR A 413 19.15 -1.09 -6.19
CA TYR A 413 19.05 -1.15 -7.64
C TYR A 413 20.10 -0.21 -8.23
N ALA A 414 21.09 -0.72 -8.94
CA ALA A 414 22.16 0.07 -9.49
C ALA A 414 22.58 -0.44 -10.88
N ARG A 415 23.20 0.44 -11.67
CA ARG A 415 23.91 0.06 -12.88
C ARG A 415 25.29 -0.52 -12.53
N GLU A 416 25.90 -1.15 -13.53
CA GLU A 416 27.33 -1.47 -13.45
C GLU A 416 28.16 -0.22 -13.08
N CYS A 417 29.05 -0.39 -12.13
CA CYS A 417 29.88 0.68 -11.59
C CYS A 417 30.97 1.10 -12.58
N LYS A 418 30.72 2.20 -13.29
CA LYS A 418 31.73 2.89 -14.12
C LYS A 418 32.22 4.15 -13.43
N ASP A 419 31.29 4.92 -12.91
CA ASP A 419 31.48 6.15 -12.14
C ASP A 419 30.54 6.14 -10.93
N PRO A 420 30.84 6.88 -9.84
CA PRO A 420 29.93 6.98 -8.69
C PRO A 420 28.56 7.55 -9.10
N GLN A 421 27.50 6.80 -8.80
CA GLN A 421 26.12 7.10 -9.17
C GLN A 421 25.46 8.01 -8.12
N PRO A 422 24.67 9.02 -8.51
CA PRO A 422 23.75 9.69 -7.57
C PRO A 422 22.87 8.66 -6.87
N VAL A 423 22.40 8.97 -5.67
CA VAL A 423 21.59 8.03 -4.89
C VAL A 423 20.19 8.59 -4.63
N ILE A 424 19.19 7.77 -4.82
CA ILE A 424 17.81 8.05 -4.41
C ILE A 424 17.44 7.02 -3.33
N ILE A 425 17.22 7.50 -2.11
CA ILE A 425 16.70 6.68 -1.01
C ILE A 425 15.18 6.75 -1.08
N SER A 426 14.52 5.62 -1.40
CA SER A 426 13.07 5.52 -1.51
C SER A 426 12.50 4.82 -0.28
N ILE A 427 11.86 5.56 0.61
CA ILE A 427 11.40 5.12 1.92
C ILE A 427 9.91 4.76 1.82
N HIS A 428 9.54 3.54 2.22
CA HIS A 428 8.15 3.09 2.21
C HIS A 428 7.31 3.74 3.31
N GLY A 429 6.00 3.73 3.13
CA GLY A 429 5.03 4.15 4.14
C GLY A 429 4.73 3.04 5.16
N GLY A 430 3.84 3.32 6.07
CA GLY A 430 3.43 2.41 7.13
C GLY A 430 3.55 3.09 8.48
N PRO A 431 4.63 2.89 9.30
CA PRO A 431 5.89 2.14 9.07
C PRO A 431 5.74 0.63 8.92
N GLU A 432 4.69 0.07 9.47
CA GLU A 432 4.30 -1.34 9.48
C GLU A 432 4.03 -1.85 8.04
N SER A 433 5.03 -1.78 7.18
CA SER A 433 5.05 -2.21 5.79
C SER A 433 6.48 -2.64 5.41
N GLN A 434 6.72 -3.01 4.17
CA GLN A 434 8.02 -3.50 3.70
C GLN A 434 8.29 -3.04 2.26
N SER A 435 9.51 -2.58 2.00
CA SER A 435 10.04 -2.50 0.65
C SER A 435 10.33 -3.91 0.13
N ARG A 436 9.65 -4.32 -0.93
CA ARG A 436 9.80 -5.65 -1.57
C ARG A 436 10.20 -5.49 -3.03
N PRO A 437 10.89 -6.47 -3.65
CA PRO A 437 11.46 -6.37 -5.00
C PRO A 437 10.41 -6.56 -6.10
N SER A 438 9.39 -5.70 -6.11
CA SER A 438 8.34 -5.68 -7.11
C SER A 438 8.78 -4.99 -8.41
N PHE A 439 8.04 -5.19 -9.49
CA PHE A 439 8.16 -4.38 -10.70
C PHE A 439 7.95 -2.90 -10.39
N SER A 440 8.88 -2.07 -10.84
CA SER A 440 8.77 -0.63 -10.71
C SER A 440 9.38 0.07 -11.92
N GLN A 441 8.54 0.49 -12.85
CA GLN A 441 8.97 1.32 -13.98
C GLN A 441 9.59 2.65 -13.52
N THR A 442 9.15 3.18 -12.37
CA THR A 442 9.66 4.44 -11.81
C THR A 442 11.10 4.29 -11.32
N VAL A 443 11.42 3.19 -10.63
CA VAL A 443 12.82 2.90 -10.23
C VAL A 443 13.70 2.78 -11.47
N GLN A 444 13.26 2.04 -12.48
CA GLN A 444 14.02 1.88 -13.73
C GLN A 444 14.16 3.21 -14.49
N LEU A 445 13.14 4.05 -14.46
CA LEU A 445 13.21 5.42 -15.01
C LEU A 445 14.32 6.26 -14.35
N TRP A 446 14.39 6.23 -13.02
CA TRP A 446 15.44 6.98 -12.28
C TRP A 446 16.85 6.46 -12.60
N ILE A 447 16.99 5.14 -12.70
CA ILE A 447 18.25 4.50 -13.09
C ILE A 447 18.62 4.87 -14.53
N GLU A 448 17.67 4.78 -15.45
CA GLU A 448 17.94 4.96 -16.88
C GLU A 448 18.19 6.44 -17.25
N ARG A 449 17.37 7.33 -16.70
CA ARG A 449 17.42 8.75 -17.04
C ARG A 449 18.38 9.56 -16.19
N LEU A 450 18.41 9.35 -14.88
CA LEU A 450 19.24 10.12 -13.96
C LEU A 450 20.61 9.46 -13.70
N GLY A 451 20.79 8.21 -14.13
CA GLY A 451 21.98 7.43 -13.78
C GLY A 451 22.08 7.14 -12.29
N ALA A 452 20.98 7.23 -11.55
CA ALA A 452 20.96 7.08 -10.11
C ALA A 452 20.90 5.61 -9.68
N ALA A 453 21.59 5.30 -8.59
CA ALA A 453 21.30 4.10 -7.80
C ALA A 453 20.08 4.37 -6.90
N VAL A 454 19.22 3.39 -6.73
CA VAL A 454 18.03 3.49 -5.87
C VAL A 454 18.17 2.52 -4.70
N ILE A 455 18.07 3.03 -3.47
CA ILE A 455 18.10 2.22 -2.26
C ILE A 455 16.72 2.27 -1.60
N ARG A 456 16.16 1.10 -1.31
CA ARG A 456 14.85 0.95 -0.66
C ARG A 456 15.05 0.27 0.69
N PRO A 457 15.32 1.05 1.78
CA PRO A 457 15.57 0.48 3.09
C PRO A 457 14.29 -0.07 3.71
N ASN A 458 14.46 -1.12 4.54
CA ASN A 458 13.47 -1.61 5.49
C ASN A 458 13.97 -1.23 6.90
N VAL A 459 13.82 0.05 7.26
CA VAL A 459 14.22 0.56 8.57
C VAL A 459 13.50 -0.20 9.69
N ARG A 460 13.99 -0.12 10.94
CA ARG A 460 13.27 -0.69 12.08
C ARG A 460 11.81 -0.22 12.10
N GLY A 461 10.89 -1.07 12.56
CA GLY A 461 9.45 -0.86 12.41
C GLY A 461 8.86 -1.45 11.13
N SER A 462 9.69 -1.86 10.14
CA SER A 462 9.22 -2.53 8.93
C SER A 462 8.70 -3.94 9.22
N ASP A 463 7.67 -4.34 8.47
CA ASP A 463 7.06 -5.68 8.51
C ASP A 463 7.93 -6.73 7.80
N GLY A 464 7.66 -8.04 8.07
CA GLY A 464 8.33 -9.17 7.42
C GLY A 464 9.63 -9.62 8.07
N TYR A 465 10.01 -9.04 9.21
CA TYR A 465 11.22 -9.36 9.97
C TYR A 465 10.91 -9.77 11.42
N GLY A 466 9.67 -10.18 11.69
CA GLY A 466 9.17 -10.59 13.00
C GLY A 466 8.68 -9.44 13.87
N LYS A 467 7.86 -9.78 14.88
CA LYS A 467 7.19 -8.77 15.75
C LYS A 467 8.15 -7.94 16.60
N GLN A 468 9.35 -8.48 16.91
CA GLN A 468 10.36 -7.71 17.67
C GLN A 468 10.91 -6.58 16.81
N TYR A 469 11.24 -6.84 15.54
CA TYR A 469 11.73 -5.82 14.61
C TYR A 469 10.65 -4.76 14.34
N LEU A 470 9.42 -5.20 14.19
CA LEU A 470 8.25 -4.36 13.94
C LEU A 470 8.00 -3.34 15.07
N GLY A 471 8.25 -3.71 16.33
CA GLY A 471 8.04 -2.83 17.49
C GLY A 471 9.18 -1.86 17.80
N LEU A 472 10.28 -1.86 17.04
CA LEU A 472 11.51 -1.12 17.39
C LEU A 472 11.43 0.40 17.19
N ASP A 473 10.36 0.90 16.60
CA ASP A 473 10.17 2.35 16.38
C ASP A 473 8.84 2.87 16.96
N ASN A 474 8.15 2.09 17.81
CA ASN A 474 6.86 2.49 18.36
C ASN A 474 6.99 3.55 19.48
N GLY A 475 6.06 4.52 19.48
CA GLY A 475 5.96 5.55 20.51
C GLY A 475 7.25 6.36 20.66
N PHE A 476 7.85 6.37 21.84
CA PHE A 476 9.08 7.12 22.14
C PHE A 476 10.32 6.66 21.34
N LEU A 477 10.27 5.53 20.65
CA LEU A 477 11.37 5.03 19.81
C LEU A 477 11.29 5.53 18.37
N ARG A 478 10.31 6.37 18.02
CA ARG A 478 10.01 6.81 16.64
C ARG A 478 11.22 7.37 15.89
N GLU A 479 12.08 8.15 16.55
CA GLU A 479 13.26 8.72 15.93
C GLU A 479 14.37 7.71 15.61
N ASP A 480 14.33 6.50 16.18
CA ASP A 480 15.35 5.48 15.89
C ASP A 480 15.28 4.99 14.45
N SER A 481 14.10 4.99 13.81
CA SER A 481 13.98 4.72 12.36
C SER A 481 14.60 5.82 11.49
N VAL A 482 14.54 7.07 11.94
CA VAL A 482 15.23 8.21 11.27
C VAL A 482 16.75 8.08 11.41
N ARG A 483 17.23 7.60 12.57
CA ARG A 483 18.66 7.32 12.78
C ARG A 483 19.18 6.19 11.87
N ASP A 484 18.33 5.23 11.49
CA ASP A 484 18.69 4.22 10.49
C ASP A 484 18.98 4.86 9.12
N ILE A 485 18.26 5.92 8.74
CA ILE A 485 18.58 6.69 7.52
C ILE A 485 19.94 7.39 7.66
N GLY A 486 20.27 7.95 8.83
CA GLY A 486 21.60 8.49 9.12
C GLY A 486 22.71 7.45 8.92
N ALA A 487 22.52 6.25 9.45
CA ALA A 487 23.44 5.13 9.26
C ALA A 487 23.54 4.67 7.79
N LEU A 488 22.41 4.70 7.05
CA LEU A 488 22.43 4.44 5.60
C LEU A 488 23.28 5.48 4.84
N LEU A 489 23.17 6.75 5.20
CA LEU A 489 24.03 7.79 4.63
C LEU A 489 25.52 7.52 4.91
N ASP A 490 25.87 7.08 6.13
CA ASP A 490 27.25 6.68 6.49
C ASP A 490 27.73 5.44 5.72
N TRP A 491 26.81 4.51 5.42
CA TRP A 491 27.11 3.36 4.59
C TRP A 491 27.34 3.77 3.13
N ILE A 492 26.49 4.65 2.56
CA ILE A 492 26.64 5.18 1.19
C ILE A 492 28.01 5.84 1.00
N GLU A 493 28.50 6.62 1.98
CA GLU A 493 29.79 7.30 1.91
C GLU A 493 30.97 6.33 1.75
N LYS A 494 30.82 5.08 2.22
CA LYS A 494 31.83 4.03 2.14
C LYS A 494 31.76 3.22 0.84
N GLN A 495 30.75 3.43 0.01
CA GLN A 495 30.56 2.67 -1.23
C GLN A 495 31.23 3.38 -2.41
N PRO A 496 32.22 2.76 -3.08
CA PRO A 496 32.97 3.43 -4.15
C PRO A 496 32.12 3.76 -5.39
N CYS A 497 31.00 3.06 -5.56
CA CYS A 497 30.09 3.21 -6.71
C CYS A 497 28.92 4.16 -6.45
N LEU A 498 28.81 4.75 -5.25
CA LEU A 498 27.75 5.67 -4.87
C LEU A 498 28.32 7.06 -4.58
N ASP A 499 27.66 8.12 -5.05
CA ASP A 499 28.06 9.50 -4.81
C ASP A 499 27.33 10.06 -3.59
N SER A 500 27.97 10.01 -2.42
CA SER A 500 27.42 10.52 -1.16
C SER A 500 27.18 12.04 -1.15
N LYS A 501 27.65 12.77 -2.15
CA LYS A 501 27.40 14.21 -2.30
C LYS A 501 26.15 14.51 -3.14
N ARG A 502 25.59 13.50 -3.80
CA ARG A 502 24.37 13.59 -4.60
C ARG A 502 23.34 12.57 -4.12
N VAL A 503 22.70 12.88 -2.99
CA VAL A 503 21.68 12.00 -2.37
C VAL A 503 20.36 12.74 -2.31
N ALA A 504 19.29 12.10 -2.80
CA ALA A 504 17.91 12.54 -2.63
C ALA A 504 17.12 11.52 -1.81
N VAL A 505 16.12 12.00 -1.08
CA VAL A 505 15.16 11.16 -0.36
C VAL A 505 13.76 11.35 -0.92
N ILE A 506 13.01 10.25 -1.08
CA ILE A 506 11.61 10.24 -1.53
C ILE A 506 10.82 9.23 -0.74
N GLY A 507 9.58 9.57 -0.36
CA GLY A 507 8.72 8.64 0.35
C GLY A 507 7.29 9.12 0.45
N GLY A 508 6.37 8.18 0.73
CA GLY A 508 4.95 8.48 0.85
C GLY A 508 4.39 8.11 2.22
N SER A 509 3.38 8.87 2.69
CA SER A 509 2.72 8.61 3.98
C SER A 509 3.72 8.71 5.15
N TYR A 510 3.89 7.65 5.94
CA TYR A 510 4.98 7.59 6.92
C TYR A 510 6.36 7.78 6.25
N GLY A 511 6.57 7.24 5.05
CA GLY A 511 7.79 7.52 4.27
C GLY A 511 7.97 9.00 3.96
N GLY A 512 6.88 9.76 3.80
CA GLY A 512 6.89 11.22 3.68
C GLY A 512 7.33 11.91 4.98
N TYR A 513 6.83 11.46 6.14
CA TYR A 513 7.39 11.88 7.43
C TYR A 513 8.90 11.62 7.50
N MET A 514 9.33 10.42 7.14
CA MET A 514 10.75 10.04 7.13
C MET A 514 11.60 10.93 6.21
N VAL A 515 11.03 11.36 5.08
CA VAL A 515 11.66 12.33 4.17
C VAL A 515 11.83 13.69 4.85
N LEU A 516 10.76 14.22 5.46
CA LEU A 516 10.80 15.51 6.15
C LEU A 516 11.73 15.45 7.38
N ALA A 517 11.68 14.37 8.17
CA ALA A 517 12.57 14.15 9.30
C ALA A 517 14.05 14.01 8.87
N SER A 518 14.32 13.32 7.75
CA SER A 518 15.65 13.23 7.17
C SER A 518 16.15 14.60 6.68
N ALA A 519 15.28 15.40 6.05
CA ALA A 519 15.61 16.77 5.66
C ALA A 519 15.86 17.69 6.86
N THR A 520 15.22 17.43 7.99
CA THR A 520 15.46 18.15 9.26
C THR A 520 16.79 17.76 9.90
N ASN A 521 17.10 16.45 9.96
CA ASN A 521 18.24 15.95 10.72
C ASN A 521 19.54 15.85 9.91
N TYR A 522 19.46 15.71 8.57
CA TYR A 522 20.58 15.43 7.66
C TYR A 522 20.60 16.35 6.45
N SER A 523 20.12 17.58 6.58
CA SER A 523 19.95 18.53 5.48
C SER A 523 21.24 18.78 4.69
N ASP A 524 22.38 18.83 5.37
CA ASP A 524 23.71 19.05 4.79
C ASP A 524 24.24 17.88 3.95
N ARG A 525 23.65 16.70 4.13
CA ARG A 525 24.02 15.46 3.41
C ARG A 525 23.09 15.17 2.21
N LEU A 526 22.00 15.91 2.07
CA LEU A 526 20.99 15.72 1.03
C LEU A 526 21.03 16.82 -0.02
N LYS A 527 20.55 16.55 -1.22
CA LYS A 527 20.39 17.51 -2.33
C LYS A 527 18.94 17.83 -2.64
N ALA A 528 18.02 16.90 -2.39
CA ALA A 528 16.61 17.04 -2.69
C ALA A 528 15.79 16.15 -1.76
N ALA A 529 14.56 16.56 -1.45
CA ALA A 529 13.60 15.80 -0.69
C ALA A 529 12.23 15.84 -1.38
N ILE A 530 11.55 14.69 -1.47
CA ILE A 530 10.24 14.57 -2.12
C ILE A 530 9.29 13.91 -1.15
N ASP A 531 8.39 14.71 -0.59
CA ASP A 531 7.36 14.31 0.36
C ASP A 531 6.04 14.06 -0.39
N ILE A 532 5.49 12.86 -0.24
CA ILE A 532 4.23 12.45 -0.87
C ILE A 532 3.24 12.11 0.24
N VAL A 533 2.17 12.89 0.39
CA VAL A 533 1.11 12.68 1.40
C VAL A 533 1.69 12.39 2.79
N GLY A 534 2.75 13.12 3.18
CA GLY A 534 3.52 12.85 4.40
C GLY A 534 2.96 13.52 5.64
N ILE A 535 3.29 12.95 6.80
CA ILE A 535 2.94 13.50 8.11
C ILE A 535 3.96 14.59 8.46
N SER A 536 3.52 15.83 8.55
CA SER A 536 4.37 16.97 8.91
C SER A 536 4.39 17.26 10.41
N ASN A 537 3.29 16.92 11.11
CA ASN A 537 3.15 17.06 12.55
C ASN A 537 2.28 15.93 13.12
N PHE A 538 2.84 15.08 13.97
CA PHE A 538 2.14 13.94 14.53
C PHE A 538 0.89 14.30 15.34
N VAL A 539 0.92 15.42 16.04
CA VAL A 539 -0.21 15.83 16.90
C VAL A 539 -1.38 16.28 16.01
N THR A 540 -1.15 17.17 15.02
CA THR A 540 -2.21 17.60 14.10
C THR A 540 -2.73 16.44 13.24
N PHE A 541 -1.84 15.55 12.83
CA PHE A 541 -2.21 14.33 12.12
C PHE A 541 -3.14 13.42 12.94
N LEU A 542 -2.78 13.11 14.21
CA LEU A 542 -3.60 12.25 15.08
C LEU A 542 -4.94 12.90 15.47
N GLU A 543 -4.99 14.23 15.57
CA GLU A 543 -6.22 14.97 15.83
C GLU A 543 -7.16 15.03 14.62
N ASN A 544 -6.63 15.01 13.37
CA ASN A 544 -7.39 15.28 12.15
C ASN A 544 -7.53 14.08 11.20
N THR A 545 -6.78 12.98 11.37
CA THR A 545 -7.03 11.75 10.59
C THR A 545 -8.43 11.20 10.88
N GLU A 546 -9.02 10.50 9.92
CA GLU A 546 -10.39 9.99 10.04
C GLU A 546 -10.59 9.10 11.28
N ASP A 547 -11.74 9.27 11.94
CA ASP A 547 -12.07 8.65 13.22
C ASP A 547 -11.98 7.11 13.21
N TYR A 548 -12.39 6.48 12.11
CA TYR A 548 -12.39 5.01 11.96
C TYR A 548 -10.99 4.37 12.03
N ARG A 549 -9.92 5.16 11.96
CA ARG A 549 -8.53 4.69 11.95
C ARG A 549 -7.64 5.33 13.03
N ARG A 550 -8.09 6.39 13.69
CA ARG A 550 -7.30 7.20 14.64
C ARG A 550 -6.72 6.37 15.76
N ASP A 551 -7.52 5.55 16.43
CA ASP A 551 -7.06 4.73 17.55
C ASP A 551 -6.05 3.65 17.10
N LEU A 552 -6.14 3.13 15.87
CA LEU A 552 -5.14 2.23 15.29
C LEU A 552 -3.78 2.93 15.17
N ARG A 553 -3.77 4.22 14.82
CA ARG A 553 -2.52 4.99 14.69
C ARG A 553 -1.92 5.37 16.02
N ARG A 554 -2.74 5.61 17.06
CA ARG A 554 -2.26 5.88 18.43
C ARG A 554 -1.47 4.74 19.03
N VAL A 555 -1.84 3.51 18.75
CA VAL A 555 -1.11 2.31 19.22
C VAL A 555 0.34 2.31 18.72
N GLU A 556 0.56 2.77 17.52
CA GLU A 556 1.85 2.76 16.82
C GLU A 556 2.66 4.03 17.08
N TYR A 557 2.06 5.20 16.79
CA TYR A 557 2.78 6.49 16.91
C TYR A 557 2.90 7.01 18.34
N GLY A 558 2.03 6.57 19.24
CA GLY A 558 1.83 7.12 20.56
C GLY A 558 0.52 7.92 20.66
N ASP A 559 0.00 8.07 21.87
CA ASP A 559 -1.28 8.73 22.14
C ASP A 559 -1.05 10.20 22.48
N GLU A 560 -1.45 11.11 21.58
CA GLU A 560 -1.30 12.57 21.76
C GLU A 560 -2.15 13.14 22.90
N ARG A 561 -3.06 12.35 23.46
CA ARG A 561 -3.85 12.73 24.65
C ARG A 561 -3.05 12.63 25.94
N ASP A 562 -1.98 11.81 25.95
CA ASP A 562 -1.00 11.79 27.03
C ASP A 562 -0.07 12.99 26.93
N PRO A 563 0.08 13.83 27.98
CA PRO A 563 0.88 15.05 27.92
C PRO A 563 2.36 14.83 27.63
N GLU A 564 2.96 13.74 28.12
CA GLU A 564 4.38 13.43 27.89
C GLU A 564 4.61 12.99 26.45
N MET A 565 3.75 12.08 25.96
CA MET A 565 3.78 11.64 24.56
C MET A 565 3.50 12.80 23.61
N ARG A 566 2.53 13.66 23.92
CA ARG A 566 2.25 14.87 23.12
C ARG A 566 3.47 15.78 23.00
N ALA A 567 4.15 16.05 24.11
CA ALA A 567 5.36 16.88 24.12
C ALA A 567 6.47 16.24 23.24
N PHE A 568 6.65 14.93 23.32
CA PHE A 568 7.58 14.19 22.49
C PHE A 568 7.20 14.29 21.01
N LEU A 569 5.96 13.97 20.64
CA LEU A 569 5.45 14.04 19.26
C LEU A 569 5.60 15.44 18.65
N GLN A 570 5.34 16.50 19.45
CA GLN A 570 5.59 17.89 19.03
C GLN A 570 7.08 18.14 18.75
N SER A 571 7.96 17.62 19.58
CA SER A 571 9.41 17.86 19.46
C SER A 571 10.01 17.23 18.21
N ILE A 572 9.52 16.04 17.79
CA ILE A 572 10.01 15.30 16.63
C ILE A 572 9.30 15.66 15.32
N SER A 573 8.21 16.43 15.40
CA SER A 573 7.43 16.81 14.22
C SER A 573 8.23 17.76 13.30
N PRO A 574 8.43 17.42 12.01
CA PRO A 574 9.23 18.21 11.09
C PRO A 574 8.74 19.66 10.93
N ASN A 575 7.41 19.88 10.95
CA ASN A 575 6.83 21.21 10.81
C ASN A 575 7.25 22.17 11.94
N ASN A 576 7.62 21.64 13.11
CA ASN A 576 8.14 22.42 14.25
C ASN A 576 9.66 22.63 14.19
N ASN A 577 10.33 22.11 13.18
CA ASN A 577 11.79 22.13 13.01
C ASN A 577 12.21 22.62 11.61
N ILE A 578 11.36 23.38 10.94
CA ILE A 578 11.53 23.83 9.53
C ILE A 578 12.82 24.66 9.33
N GLU A 579 13.25 25.39 10.34
CA GLU A 579 14.47 26.20 10.28
C GLU A 579 15.72 25.37 9.99
N LYS A 580 15.74 24.10 10.38
CA LYS A 580 16.84 23.16 10.13
C LYS A 580 16.93 22.69 8.68
N ILE A 581 15.85 22.81 7.93
CA ILE A 581 15.79 22.35 6.53
C ILE A 581 16.47 23.36 5.61
N SER A 582 17.44 22.91 4.83
CA SER A 582 18.13 23.72 3.84
C SER A 582 18.02 23.20 2.39
N VAL A 583 17.54 21.97 2.21
CA VAL A 583 17.36 21.35 0.90
C VAL A 583 16.04 21.76 0.24
N PRO A 584 15.98 21.81 -1.10
CA PRO A 584 14.71 21.95 -1.83
C PRO A 584 13.77 20.78 -1.53
N ILE A 585 12.47 21.09 -1.37
CA ILE A 585 11.43 20.09 -1.12
C ILE A 585 10.35 20.17 -2.21
N LEU A 586 9.95 19.00 -2.73
CA LEU A 586 8.70 18.82 -3.48
C LEU A 586 7.69 18.15 -2.56
N VAL A 587 6.53 18.79 -2.35
CA VAL A 587 5.39 18.26 -1.59
C VAL A 587 4.28 17.89 -2.56
N VAL A 588 3.75 16.67 -2.44
CA VAL A 588 2.69 16.12 -3.31
C VAL A 588 1.53 15.62 -2.46
N GLN A 589 0.30 16.05 -2.77
CA GLN A 589 -0.87 15.75 -1.97
C GLN A 589 -2.09 15.43 -2.82
N GLY A 590 -3.00 14.61 -2.29
CA GLY A 590 -4.36 14.47 -2.78
C GLY A 590 -5.34 15.14 -1.82
N GLU A 591 -6.23 15.99 -2.34
CA GLU A 591 -7.17 16.81 -1.55
C GLU A 591 -8.07 15.99 -0.63
N ASN A 592 -8.51 14.82 -1.13
CA ASN A 592 -9.48 13.96 -0.45
C ASN A 592 -8.83 12.88 0.40
N ASP A 593 -7.60 13.07 0.84
CA ASP A 593 -6.86 12.07 1.61
C ASP A 593 -7.46 11.89 3.02
N PRO A 594 -8.10 10.73 3.33
CA PRO A 594 -8.66 10.47 4.65
C PRO A 594 -7.63 9.98 5.65
N ARG A 595 -6.42 9.65 5.18
CA ARG A 595 -5.35 9.08 6.00
C ARG A 595 -4.44 10.16 6.56
N VAL A 596 -3.86 10.95 5.66
CA VAL A 596 -3.04 12.11 6.00
C VAL A 596 -3.74 13.34 5.40
N PRO A 597 -4.48 14.09 6.21
CA PRO A 597 -5.27 15.21 5.72
C PRO A 597 -4.44 16.23 4.93
N VAL A 598 -5.03 16.86 3.93
CA VAL A 598 -4.38 17.89 3.09
C VAL A 598 -3.73 19.01 3.93
N THR A 599 -4.28 19.29 5.11
CA THR A 599 -3.74 20.27 6.06
C THR A 599 -2.32 19.97 6.52
N GLU A 600 -1.88 18.70 6.51
CA GLU A 600 -0.49 18.34 6.83
C GLU A 600 0.48 18.86 5.76
N SER A 601 0.13 18.75 4.49
CA SER A 601 0.91 19.30 3.39
C SER A 601 0.83 20.83 3.33
N GLU A 602 -0.35 21.41 3.52
CA GLU A 602 -0.53 22.87 3.50
C GLU A 602 0.28 23.57 4.59
N GLN A 603 0.26 23.05 5.83
CA GLN A 603 1.01 23.65 6.95
C GLN A 603 2.53 23.59 6.72
N VAL A 604 3.07 22.48 6.20
CA VAL A 604 4.51 22.36 5.95
C VAL A 604 4.94 23.25 4.77
N VAL A 605 4.14 23.33 3.71
CA VAL A 605 4.41 24.24 2.57
C VAL A 605 4.42 25.69 3.04
N GLN A 606 3.41 26.10 3.81
CA GLN A 606 3.33 27.45 4.37
C GLN A 606 4.54 27.76 5.27
N SER A 607 4.92 26.84 6.15
CA SER A 607 6.07 27.00 7.04
C SER A 607 7.38 27.12 6.27
N LEU A 608 7.58 26.31 5.22
CA LEU A 608 8.75 26.37 4.35
C LEU A 608 8.84 27.72 3.63
N GLU A 609 7.72 28.20 3.06
CA GLU A 609 7.67 29.51 2.37
C GLU A 609 7.97 30.68 3.32
N GLN A 610 7.36 30.68 4.52
CA GLN A 610 7.61 31.71 5.54
C GLN A 610 9.07 31.77 5.99
N ASN A 611 9.77 30.64 5.98
CA ASN A 611 11.19 30.53 6.29
C ASN A 611 12.11 30.71 5.06
N GLY A 612 11.56 31.15 3.90
CA GLY A 612 12.32 31.41 2.68
C GLY A 612 12.97 30.18 2.06
N LYS A 613 12.43 28.98 2.34
CA LYS A 613 12.94 27.71 1.80
C LYS A 613 12.40 27.47 0.38
N THR A 614 13.13 26.71 -0.42
CA THR A 614 12.68 26.31 -1.76
C THR A 614 11.68 25.17 -1.63
N VAL A 615 10.42 25.43 -1.99
CA VAL A 615 9.35 24.43 -1.98
C VAL A 615 8.57 24.44 -3.30
N TRP A 616 8.33 23.24 -3.86
CA TRP A 616 7.38 22.98 -4.93
C TRP A 616 6.18 22.27 -4.31
N TYR A 617 4.96 22.61 -4.74
CA TYR A 617 3.75 21.98 -4.22
C TYR A 617 2.82 21.55 -5.35
N MET A 618 2.33 20.31 -5.24
CA MET A 618 1.36 19.71 -6.15
C MET A 618 0.19 19.16 -5.34
N ASN A 619 -1.05 19.60 -5.66
CA ASN A 619 -2.26 19.07 -5.03
C ASN A 619 -3.27 18.63 -6.09
N ALA A 620 -3.76 17.39 -5.99
CA ALA A 620 -4.77 16.83 -6.89
C ALA A 620 -6.14 16.79 -6.21
N LEU A 621 -7.08 17.64 -6.70
CA LEU A 621 -8.40 17.86 -6.11
C LEU A 621 -9.36 16.67 -6.23
N ASN A 622 -9.04 15.70 -7.10
CA ASN A 622 -9.82 14.50 -7.36
C ASN A 622 -9.08 13.20 -7.02
N GLU A 623 -8.10 13.29 -6.11
CA GLU A 623 -7.31 12.17 -5.60
C GLU A 623 -7.30 12.16 -4.07
N GLY A 624 -6.94 11.02 -3.49
CA GLY A 624 -6.77 10.83 -2.05
C GLY A 624 -5.35 10.46 -1.68
N HIS A 625 -5.16 9.36 -0.93
CA HIS A 625 -3.86 8.90 -0.43
C HIS A 625 -2.99 8.31 -1.55
N GLY A 626 -2.57 9.14 -2.49
CA GLY A 626 -1.82 8.81 -3.69
C GLY A 626 -2.63 8.93 -4.97
N PHE A 627 -1.94 9.09 -6.11
CA PHE A 627 -2.56 9.36 -7.40
C PHE A 627 -2.92 8.06 -8.13
N ARG A 628 -4.21 7.82 -8.36
CA ARG A 628 -4.75 6.64 -9.03
C ARG A 628 -5.09 6.90 -10.50
N LYS A 629 -5.46 8.15 -10.85
CA LYS A 629 -5.79 8.58 -12.19
C LYS A 629 -4.50 8.81 -12.99
N LYS A 630 -4.43 8.23 -14.19
CA LYS A 630 -3.24 8.31 -15.05
C LYS A 630 -2.85 9.75 -15.35
N GLU A 631 -3.82 10.60 -15.67
CA GLU A 631 -3.59 12.01 -16.02
C GLU A 631 -2.84 12.78 -14.91
N ASN A 632 -3.20 12.57 -13.64
CA ASN A 632 -2.51 13.20 -12.50
C ASN A 632 -1.14 12.56 -12.25
N ARG A 633 -1.10 11.22 -12.29
CA ARG A 633 0.14 10.47 -12.07
C ARG A 633 1.20 10.78 -13.11
N ASP A 634 0.82 10.96 -14.38
CA ASP A 634 1.77 11.27 -15.45
C ASP A 634 2.46 12.63 -15.19
N ILE A 635 1.72 13.66 -14.77
CA ILE A 635 2.29 14.97 -14.44
C ILE A 635 3.13 14.89 -13.16
N TYR A 636 2.68 14.12 -12.16
CA TYR A 636 3.45 13.88 -10.95
C TYR A 636 4.82 13.25 -11.26
N GLU A 637 4.87 12.17 -12.04
CA GLU A 637 6.13 11.50 -12.41
C GLU A 637 7.06 12.42 -13.22
N GLN A 638 6.48 13.21 -14.12
CA GLN A 638 7.23 14.23 -14.89
C GLN A 638 7.79 15.32 -13.99
N THR A 639 7.03 15.76 -12.99
CA THR A 639 7.47 16.77 -12.01
C THR A 639 8.58 16.24 -11.13
N VAL A 640 8.50 14.98 -10.66
CA VAL A 640 9.58 14.33 -9.90
C VAL A 640 10.89 14.31 -10.69
N ILE A 641 10.83 13.93 -11.98
CA ILE A 641 12.02 13.94 -12.84
C ILE A 641 12.57 15.37 -13.02
N LEU A 642 11.71 16.34 -13.31
CA LEU A 642 12.14 17.74 -13.44
C LEU A 642 12.80 18.27 -12.15
N PHE A 643 12.26 17.89 -10.99
CA PHE A 643 12.79 18.29 -9.69
C PHE A 643 14.16 17.65 -9.43
N LEU A 644 14.29 16.34 -9.66
CA LEU A 644 15.54 15.62 -9.48
C LEU A 644 16.62 16.06 -10.48
N GLU A 645 16.30 16.31 -11.76
CA GLU A 645 17.25 16.85 -12.74
C GLU A 645 17.78 18.23 -12.36
N LYS A 646 16.99 19.00 -11.62
CA LYS A 646 17.39 20.35 -11.19
C LYS A 646 18.25 20.35 -9.94
N TYR A 647 18.02 19.42 -9.01
CA TYR A 647 18.60 19.54 -7.66
C TYR A 647 19.53 18.38 -7.27
N LEU A 648 19.38 17.19 -7.86
CA LEU A 648 20.23 16.02 -7.60
C LEU A 648 21.49 16.03 -8.49
#